data_8a3cc0c8d34d6507ca267c7c024f287c
#
_entry.id   8a3cc0c8d34d6507ca267c7c024f287c
#
_cell.length_a   1.000
_cell.length_b   1.000
_cell.length_c   1.000
_cell.angle_alpha   90.00
_cell.angle_beta   90.00
_cell.angle_gamma   90.00
#
_symmetry.space_group_name_H-M   'P 1'
#
loop_
_entity.id
_entity.type
_entity.pdbx_description
1 polymer ?
#
loop_
_entity_poly.entity_id
_entity_poly.type
_entity_poly.pdbx_seq_one_letter_code
_entity_poly.pdbx_strand_id
1 'polypeptide(L)'
;MNMQIRQESKPEVRTSRRISNLRTGLEGLGQLGRDLDELDHLLAQLSQVAGKNSAKTVERLRKDVAGFEPTITVLGQVKSGKTTLVNAMAGWADLLPSDVNPWTSVVTSLHLKPASRPAETGASFQFMTEDNWDRLLNQGGRIGEMASRAGAESELAKIGEQIEKVRAKAQKRLGKKFDLLLGETHNYGYFDKNLLERYIVLGDDFGEEDSEQGRFADILSSADLTLNCDTVPVPLCLRDTPGVNDTFMMREQVTIQALRSSKICVVVLSAGQALTSVDMGLIRLISNLKSRNVLIFVNRIDELPDPANQVPEIEASIRQTLHNKQGPEDAEILFGSAYWANKALSGNIEGMPEVASKALFDWAEIALDQQHGQMQPHEMVWKLSGMGHLYRALSERVIEEQGQQLLQKTTNAALTAATSELAAGMVQIGAKQGGNANLSTYDALKEFRSIAAFHQQAFAEELDAAIADYHTRADRAHAKFIDRALRSLLTHLENYGKDIVWDYDPVGLRMLLRTAYSAFSARVRSLAQARFEAAMTDVAMLYANTYGHAVEGIKMEPPALPDLPAPIALGQTIALDFNDGWWISWWNRIRGFNAFSKRFQNLIARETEDFMLQSKGIQTEQVRALATTCLREFFEQHDEIMQDISAAPQSADIEKLFQSGEEGQKRAQLDALTTQFDALLQSTMVEAGGSSQ
;
A
#
# COMPACT_ATOMS: atom_id res chain seq x y z
N MET A 1 -38.64 28.41 0.39
CA MET A 1 -38.21 29.54 -0.46
C MET A 1 -37.12 28.99 -1.37
N ASN A 2 -37.51 28.61 -2.60
CA ASN A 2 -36.68 27.89 -3.56
C ASN A 2 -35.57 28.82 -4.08
N MET A 3 -34.32 28.56 -3.72
CA MET A 3 -33.19 29.17 -4.41
C MET A 3 -32.84 28.30 -5.63
N GLN A 4 -33.21 28.78 -6.81
CA GLN A 4 -32.69 28.28 -8.08
C GLN A 4 -31.19 28.52 -8.15
N ILE A 5 -30.42 27.43 -8.13
CA ILE A 5 -28.98 27.45 -8.40
C ILE A 5 -28.83 27.69 -9.92
N ARG A 6 -28.27 28.83 -10.28
CA ARG A 6 -27.78 29.12 -11.62
C ARG A 6 -26.79 28.03 -12.04
N GLN A 7 -27.12 27.32 -13.09
CA GLN A 7 -26.15 26.51 -13.84
C GLN A 7 -25.12 27.45 -14.48
N GLU A 8 -24.00 27.64 -13.80
CA GLU A 8 -22.81 28.19 -14.44
C GLU A 8 -22.18 27.09 -15.30
N SER A 9 -21.87 27.47 -16.53
CA SER A 9 -21.29 26.64 -17.58
C SER A 9 -20.10 25.82 -17.07
N LYS A 10 -20.19 24.48 -17.24
CA LYS A 10 -19.04 23.56 -17.05
C LYS A 10 -17.83 24.14 -17.75
N PRO A 11 -16.66 24.27 -17.08
CA PRO A 11 -15.43 24.54 -17.77
C PRO A 11 -15.17 23.35 -18.72
N GLU A 12 -15.17 23.61 -20.02
CA GLU A 12 -14.70 22.64 -21.02
C GLU A 12 -13.26 22.28 -20.67
N VAL A 13 -13.07 21.08 -20.13
CA VAL A 13 -11.76 20.44 -20.06
C VAL A 13 -11.30 20.28 -21.51
N ARG A 14 -10.49 21.23 -21.99
CA ARG A 14 -9.80 21.10 -23.26
C ARG A 14 -8.79 19.95 -23.16
N THR A 15 -9.27 18.74 -23.37
CA THR A 15 -8.44 17.56 -23.64
C THR A 15 -7.74 17.80 -24.97
N SER A 16 -6.57 18.40 -24.90
CA SER A 16 -5.76 18.59 -26.08
C SER A 16 -5.15 17.25 -26.50
N ARG A 17 -5.32 16.88 -27.76
CA ARG A 17 -4.63 15.78 -28.48
C ARG A 17 -3.08 15.81 -28.39
N ARG A 18 -2.49 16.66 -27.56
CA ARG A 18 -1.03 16.88 -27.39
C ARG A 18 -0.34 15.93 -26.43
N ILE A 19 -1.06 14.98 -25.78
CA ILE A 19 -0.57 14.29 -24.57
C ILE A 19 -0.05 12.86 -24.85
N SER A 20 -0.08 12.36 -26.09
CA SER A 20 0.32 10.96 -26.37
C SER A 20 1.76 10.62 -26.00
N ASN A 21 2.68 11.58 -26.07
CA ASN A 21 4.09 11.36 -25.78
C ASN A 21 4.45 11.51 -24.28
N LEU A 22 3.50 11.97 -23.45
CA LEU A 22 3.66 12.07 -22.00
C LEU A 22 3.46 10.71 -21.28
N ARG A 23 3.20 9.64 -22.04
CA ARG A 23 3.02 8.27 -21.52
C ARG A 23 4.32 7.46 -21.50
N THR A 24 5.42 8.03 -21.91
CA THR A 24 6.72 7.34 -21.91
C THR A 24 7.05 6.84 -20.50
N GLY A 25 7.25 5.54 -20.36
CA GLY A 25 7.50 4.87 -19.08
C GLY A 25 6.26 4.22 -18.43
N LEU A 26 5.04 4.45 -18.97
CA LEU A 26 3.80 3.85 -18.47
C LEU A 26 3.33 2.67 -19.34
N GLU A 27 4.13 2.23 -20.30
CA GLU A 27 3.78 1.17 -21.27
C GLU A 27 3.42 -0.15 -20.56
N GLY A 28 4.20 -0.53 -19.54
CA GLY A 28 3.95 -1.74 -18.74
C GLY A 28 2.62 -1.70 -18.00
N LEU A 29 2.23 -0.54 -17.46
CA LEU A 29 0.91 -0.37 -16.84
C LEU A 29 -0.22 -0.47 -17.87
N GLY A 30 0.04 -0.15 -19.13
CA GLY A 30 -0.93 -0.34 -20.22
C GLY A 30 -1.24 -1.82 -20.46
N GLN A 31 -0.24 -2.70 -20.35
CA GLN A 31 -0.47 -4.14 -20.43
C GLN A 31 -1.24 -4.63 -19.21
N LEU A 32 -0.79 -4.29 -18.00
CA LEU A 32 -1.51 -4.62 -16.76
C LEU A 32 -2.98 -4.17 -16.81
N GLY A 33 -3.26 -2.99 -17.37
CA GLY A 33 -4.63 -2.49 -17.54
C GLY A 33 -5.46 -3.41 -18.42
N ARG A 34 -4.91 -3.85 -19.56
CA ARG A 34 -5.60 -4.80 -20.46
C ARG A 34 -5.86 -6.14 -19.79
N ASP A 35 -4.89 -6.69 -19.07
CA ASP A 35 -5.02 -7.97 -18.37
C ASP A 35 -6.09 -7.90 -17.26
N LEU A 36 -6.16 -6.78 -16.53
CA LEU A 36 -7.21 -6.54 -15.53
C LEU A 36 -8.60 -6.37 -16.17
N ASP A 37 -8.69 -5.71 -17.33
CA ASP A 37 -9.96 -5.55 -18.06
C ASP A 37 -10.42 -6.89 -18.65
N GLU A 38 -9.49 -7.70 -19.16
CA GLU A 38 -9.76 -9.07 -19.63
C GLU A 38 -10.23 -9.96 -18.48
N LEU A 39 -9.55 -9.90 -17.33
CA LEU A 39 -9.94 -10.64 -16.13
C LEU A 39 -11.34 -10.25 -15.66
N ASP A 40 -11.68 -8.94 -15.58
CA ASP A 40 -13.05 -8.51 -15.20
C ASP A 40 -14.10 -8.99 -16.22
N HIS A 41 -13.76 -8.98 -17.50
CA HIS A 41 -14.65 -9.52 -18.54
C HIS A 41 -14.91 -11.02 -18.37
N LEU A 42 -13.88 -11.81 -18.12
CA LEU A 42 -13.99 -13.25 -17.85
C LEU A 42 -14.79 -13.53 -16.57
N LEU A 43 -14.54 -12.75 -15.50
CA LEU A 43 -15.31 -12.83 -14.26
C LEU A 43 -16.78 -12.46 -14.46
N ALA A 44 -17.09 -11.48 -15.32
CA ALA A 44 -18.45 -11.13 -15.67
C ALA A 44 -19.17 -12.26 -16.40
N GLN A 45 -18.49 -12.95 -17.31
CA GLN A 45 -19.02 -14.14 -18.00
C GLN A 45 -19.23 -15.30 -17.01
N LEU A 46 -18.25 -15.55 -16.13
CA LEU A 46 -18.38 -16.58 -15.09
C LEU A 46 -19.56 -16.31 -14.16
N SER A 47 -19.81 -15.05 -13.79
CA SER A 47 -20.97 -14.66 -12.95
C SER A 47 -22.32 -15.02 -13.57
N GLN A 48 -22.43 -15.09 -14.91
CA GLN A 48 -23.69 -15.45 -15.59
C GLN A 48 -23.99 -16.94 -15.53
N VAL A 49 -22.95 -17.79 -15.44
CA VAL A 49 -23.05 -19.24 -15.43
C VAL A 49 -22.85 -19.87 -14.06
N ALA A 50 -22.36 -19.10 -13.10
CA ALA A 50 -22.08 -19.55 -11.75
C ALA A 50 -23.36 -19.79 -10.94
N GLY A 51 -23.36 -20.78 -10.05
CA GLY A 51 -24.37 -21.00 -9.03
C GLY A 51 -24.38 -19.88 -7.98
N LYS A 52 -25.38 -19.87 -7.10
CA LYS A 52 -25.60 -18.74 -6.16
C LYS A 52 -24.40 -18.37 -5.31
N ASN A 53 -23.55 -19.31 -4.95
CA ASN A 53 -22.41 -19.05 -4.07
C ASN A 53 -21.15 -18.74 -4.82
N SER A 54 -20.84 -19.47 -5.89
CA SER A 54 -19.78 -19.08 -6.81
C SER A 54 -20.04 -17.65 -7.34
N ALA A 55 -21.29 -17.27 -7.56
CA ALA A 55 -21.65 -15.90 -7.93
C ALA A 55 -21.23 -14.86 -6.88
N LYS A 56 -21.39 -15.14 -5.57
CA LYS A 56 -20.91 -14.24 -4.50
C LYS A 56 -19.39 -14.11 -4.50
N THR A 57 -18.68 -15.23 -4.69
CA THR A 57 -17.22 -15.25 -4.80
C THR A 57 -16.75 -14.44 -6.00
N VAL A 58 -17.36 -14.68 -7.18
CA VAL A 58 -17.05 -13.93 -8.40
C VAL A 58 -17.33 -12.44 -8.24
N GLU A 59 -18.43 -12.07 -7.60
CA GLU A 59 -18.75 -10.66 -7.33
C GLU A 59 -17.71 -9.99 -6.41
N ARG A 60 -17.20 -10.73 -5.40
CA ARG A 60 -16.08 -10.25 -4.56
C ARG A 60 -14.80 -10.07 -5.38
N LEU A 61 -14.44 -11.04 -6.23
CA LEU A 61 -13.27 -10.96 -7.10
C LEU A 61 -13.38 -9.77 -8.06
N ARG A 62 -14.56 -9.54 -8.63
CA ARG A 62 -14.80 -8.36 -9.48
C ARG A 62 -14.65 -7.04 -8.71
N LYS A 63 -15.10 -6.98 -7.46
CA LYS A 63 -14.88 -5.82 -6.59
C LYS A 63 -13.40 -5.60 -6.30
N ASP A 64 -12.63 -6.66 -6.06
CA ASP A 64 -11.19 -6.58 -5.84
C ASP A 64 -10.47 -6.02 -7.09
N VAL A 65 -10.83 -6.49 -8.30
CA VAL A 65 -10.29 -5.97 -9.57
C VAL A 65 -10.73 -4.52 -9.83
N ALA A 66 -12.00 -4.20 -9.59
CA ALA A 66 -12.51 -2.84 -9.75
C ALA A 66 -11.89 -1.85 -8.74
N GLY A 67 -11.57 -2.34 -7.54
CA GLY A 67 -10.93 -1.58 -6.46
C GLY A 67 -9.41 -1.45 -6.60
N PHE A 68 -8.80 -1.99 -7.66
CA PHE A 68 -7.36 -1.87 -7.87
C PHE A 68 -6.97 -0.43 -8.15
N GLU A 69 -6.32 0.19 -7.19
CA GLU A 69 -5.83 1.57 -7.24
C GLU A 69 -4.53 1.68 -6.43
N PRO A 70 -3.38 1.38 -7.05
CA PRO A 70 -2.09 1.51 -6.38
C PRO A 70 -1.85 2.92 -5.88
N THR A 71 -1.40 3.04 -4.62
CA THR A 71 -1.11 4.32 -3.99
C THR A 71 0.40 4.58 -4.00
N ILE A 72 0.80 5.70 -4.61
CA ILE A 72 2.16 6.22 -4.66
C ILE A 72 2.23 7.43 -3.74
N THR A 73 3.02 7.37 -2.68
CA THR A 73 3.19 8.47 -1.73
C THR A 73 4.50 9.19 -1.98
N VAL A 74 4.40 10.49 -2.16
CA VAL A 74 5.54 11.39 -2.39
C VAL A 74 5.94 12.04 -1.07
N LEU A 75 7.20 11.89 -0.68
CA LEU A 75 7.75 12.29 0.60
C LEU A 75 9.01 13.13 0.41
N GLY A 76 9.37 13.95 1.38
CA GLY A 76 10.60 14.74 1.35
C GLY A 76 10.49 15.99 2.19
N GLN A 77 11.58 16.73 2.28
CA GLN A 77 11.63 17.98 3.04
C GLN A 77 10.75 19.07 2.43
N VAL A 78 10.44 20.08 3.26
CA VAL A 78 9.82 21.32 2.77
C VAL A 78 10.68 21.92 1.65
N LYS A 79 10.05 22.43 0.59
CA LYS A 79 10.71 23.02 -0.60
C LYS A 79 11.50 22.02 -1.48
N SER A 80 11.43 20.70 -1.30
CA SER A 80 12.04 19.74 -2.24
C SER A 80 11.29 19.62 -3.58
N GLY A 81 10.12 20.25 -3.72
CA GLY A 81 9.31 20.24 -4.95
C GLY A 81 8.35 19.05 -5.06
N LYS A 82 7.90 18.45 -3.96
CA LYS A 82 6.93 17.34 -3.91
C LYS A 82 5.64 17.66 -4.66
N THR A 83 4.96 18.73 -4.28
CA THR A 83 3.68 19.14 -4.89
C THR A 83 3.85 19.45 -6.38
N THR A 84 4.97 20.09 -6.75
CA THR A 84 5.33 20.33 -8.18
C THR A 84 5.51 19.01 -8.93
N LEU A 85 6.12 18.00 -8.29
CA LEU A 85 6.29 16.66 -8.86
C LEU A 85 4.93 15.95 -8.99
N VAL A 86 4.08 16.01 -7.96
CA VAL A 86 2.73 15.43 -8.01
C VAL A 86 1.88 16.05 -9.11
N ASN A 87 1.95 17.37 -9.30
CA ASN A 87 1.30 18.06 -10.42
C ASN A 87 1.80 17.53 -11.78
N ALA A 88 3.12 17.38 -11.92
CA ALA A 88 3.71 16.82 -13.14
C ALA A 88 3.25 15.37 -13.37
N MET A 89 3.24 14.54 -12.32
CA MET A 89 2.77 13.15 -12.39
C MET A 89 1.26 13.04 -12.71
N ALA A 90 0.46 13.98 -12.25
CA ALA A 90 -0.97 14.05 -12.59
C ALA A 90 -1.22 14.52 -14.03
N GLY A 91 -0.18 15.00 -14.73
CA GLY A 91 -0.30 15.58 -16.08
C GLY A 91 -0.98 16.95 -16.12
N TRP A 92 -1.05 17.64 -14.99
CA TRP A 92 -1.71 18.94 -14.86
C TRP A 92 -0.84 19.92 -14.07
N ALA A 93 -0.17 20.84 -14.74
CA ALA A 93 0.87 21.69 -14.19
C ALA A 93 0.36 22.46 -13.00
N ASP A 94 -0.61 23.03 -12.76
CA ASP A 94 -1.01 23.85 -11.59
C ASP A 94 -2.24 23.27 -10.86
N LEU A 95 -2.33 21.94 -10.79
CA LEU A 95 -3.46 21.27 -10.15
C LEU A 95 -3.52 21.56 -8.64
N LEU A 96 -2.44 21.25 -7.95
CA LEU A 96 -2.29 21.59 -6.54
C LEU A 96 -1.49 22.89 -6.41
N PRO A 97 -1.88 23.79 -5.49
CA PRO A 97 -1.12 25.00 -5.23
C PRO A 97 0.31 24.66 -4.80
N SER A 98 1.30 25.15 -5.56
CA SER A 98 2.73 24.87 -5.33
C SER A 98 3.56 26.14 -5.12
N ASP A 99 2.94 27.30 -5.02
CA ASP A 99 3.58 28.62 -4.94
C ASP A 99 4.23 28.94 -3.58
N VAL A 100 4.91 30.09 -3.54
CA VAL A 100 5.91 30.63 -2.64
C VAL A 100 5.68 30.43 -1.14
N ASN A 101 4.49 30.19 -0.67
CA ASN A 101 4.19 29.74 0.70
C ASN A 101 4.06 28.21 0.75
N PRO A 102 5.08 27.50 1.22
CA PRO A 102 5.27 26.06 0.97
C PRO A 102 4.49 25.14 1.89
N TRP A 103 3.24 25.44 2.18
CA TRP A 103 2.53 24.79 3.25
C TRP A 103 1.36 23.94 2.76
N THR A 104 1.67 22.79 2.13
CA THR A 104 0.69 21.70 2.09
C THR A 104 0.51 21.23 3.53
N SER A 105 -0.60 21.60 4.14
CA SER A 105 -0.86 21.33 5.55
C SER A 105 -1.44 19.92 5.77
N VAL A 106 -1.93 19.29 4.70
CA VAL A 106 -2.79 18.12 4.75
C VAL A 106 -2.30 17.10 3.73
N VAL A 107 -2.40 15.82 4.06
CA VAL A 107 -2.19 14.77 3.05
C VAL A 107 -3.28 14.86 2.01
N THR A 108 -2.88 15.10 0.77
CA THR A 108 -3.79 15.22 -0.37
C THR A 108 -3.63 14.00 -1.28
N SER A 109 -4.70 13.23 -1.45
CA SER A 109 -4.76 12.08 -2.35
C SER A 109 -5.41 12.48 -3.68
N LEU A 110 -4.71 12.27 -4.78
CA LEU A 110 -5.23 12.46 -6.15
C LEU A 110 -5.58 11.09 -6.74
N HIS A 111 -6.85 10.80 -6.88
CA HIS A 111 -7.38 9.59 -7.50
C HIS A 111 -7.49 9.80 -9.00
N LEU A 112 -6.48 9.35 -9.75
CA LEU A 112 -6.41 9.45 -11.21
C LEU A 112 -7.16 8.26 -11.81
N LYS A 113 -8.23 8.53 -12.55
CA LYS A 113 -9.04 7.50 -13.21
C LYS A 113 -8.79 7.50 -14.71
N PRO A 114 -8.43 6.35 -15.31
CA PRO A 114 -8.23 6.25 -16.76
C PRO A 114 -9.54 6.39 -17.52
N ALA A 115 -9.44 6.70 -18.81
CA ALA A 115 -10.60 6.80 -19.70
C ALA A 115 -11.41 5.48 -19.80
N SER A 116 -10.76 4.33 -19.61
CA SER A 116 -11.42 3.01 -19.56
C SER A 116 -12.31 2.82 -18.33
N ARG A 117 -12.01 3.51 -17.23
CA ARG A 117 -12.74 3.42 -15.95
C ARG A 117 -13.00 4.81 -15.37
N PRO A 118 -13.81 5.65 -16.06
CA PRO A 118 -14.06 7.02 -15.63
C PRO A 118 -14.85 7.08 -14.32
N ALA A 119 -14.58 8.11 -13.52
CA ALA A 119 -15.34 8.39 -12.30
C ALA A 119 -15.88 9.83 -12.33
N GLU A 120 -16.80 10.13 -11.44
CA GLU A 120 -17.25 11.49 -11.23
C GLU A 120 -16.12 12.33 -10.63
N THR A 121 -15.83 13.46 -11.26
CA THR A 121 -14.86 14.42 -10.73
C THR A 121 -15.40 15.04 -9.45
N GLY A 122 -14.58 15.09 -8.41
CA GLY A 122 -15.02 15.63 -7.13
C GLY A 122 -13.89 15.81 -6.14
N ALA A 123 -14.22 16.46 -5.02
CA ALA A 123 -13.34 16.65 -3.89
C ALA A 123 -14.04 16.27 -2.60
N SER A 124 -13.35 15.55 -1.73
CA SER A 124 -13.78 15.20 -0.39
C SER A 124 -12.75 15.70 0.62
N PHE A 125 -13.21 16.47 1.60
CA PHE A 125 -12.37 17.05 2.65
C PHE A 125 -12.83 16.54 4.00
N GLN A 126 -11.99 15.76 4.67
CA GLN A 126 -12.30 15.15 5.95
C GLN A 126 -11.68 15.97 7.09
N PHE A 127 -12.49 16.41 8.03
CA PHE A 127 -12.04 17.11 9.21
C PHE A 127 -11.56 16.15 10.31
N MET A 128 -10.65 16.64 11.16
CA MET A 128 -10.19 15.91 12.34
C MET A 128 -11.36 15.63 13.27
N THR A 129 -11.39 14.44 13.87
CA THR A 129 -12.34 14.12 14.93
C THR A 129 -11.89 14.74 16.26
N GLU A 130 -12.80 14.91 17.20
CA GLU A 130 -12.50 15.37 18.56
C GLU A 130 -11.48 14.43 19.23
N ASP A 131 -11.64 13.11 19.09
CA ASP A 131 -10.68 12.12 19.59
C ASP A 131 -9.27 12.27 19.00
N ASN A 132 -9.16 12.60 17.71
CA ASN A 132 -7.85 12.86 17.09
C ASN A 132 -7.21 14.12 17.65
N TRP A 133 -8.00 15.16 17.88
CA TRP A 133 -7.56 16.40 18.47
C TRP A 133 -7.11 16.22 19.92
N ASP A 134 -7.89 15.50 20.72
CA ASP A 134 -7.58 15.22 22.13
C ASP A 134 -6.34 14.32 22.29
N ARG A 135 -6.14 13.34 21.42
CA ARG A 135 -4.90 12.55 21.39
C ARG A 135 -3.68 13.39 21.07
N LEU A 136 -3.82 14.35 20.16
CA LEU A 136 -2.74 15.29 19.87
C LEU A 136 -2.42 16.18 21.06
N LEU A 137 -3.45 16.71 21.75
CA LEU A 137 -3.30 17.58 22.93
C LEU A 137 -2.73 16.84 24.13
N ASN A 138 -3.26 15.66 24.46
CA ASN A 138 -2.93 14.96 25.70
C ASN A 138 -1.65 14.15 25.63
N GLN A 139 -1.24 13.71 24.44
CA GLN A 139 -0.11 12.82 24.26
C GLN A 139 0.95 13.34 23.28
N GLY A 140 0.75 14.56 22.73
CA GLY A 140 1.63 15.08 21.65
C GLY A 140 1.71 14.14 20.44
N GLY A 141 0.69 13.29 20.28
CA GLY A 141 0.72 12.20 19.34
C GLY A 141 1.80 11.15 19.67
N ARG A 142 2.29 10.43 18.68
CA ARG A 142 3.30 9.38 18.86
C ARG A 142 4.69 9.94 19.24
N ILE A 143 5.01 11.14 18.79
CA ILE A 143 6.24 11.85 19.18
C ILE A 143 6.14 12.30 20.63
N GLY A 144 4.97 12.77 21.05
CA GLY A 144 4.73 13.06 22.46
C GLY A 144 4.82 11.83 23.35
N GLU A 145 4.33 10.65 22.89
CA GLU A 145 4.54 9.39 23.59
C GLU A 145 6.03 9.02 23.64
N MET A 146 6.77 9.22 22.56
CA MET A 146 8.22 8.97 22.52
C MET A 146 8.97 9.95 23.42
N ALA A 147 8.63 11.23 23.38
CA ALA A 147 9.21 12.26 24.24
C ALA A 147 8.88 12.01 25.73
N SER A 148 7.64 11.59 26.05
CA SER A 148 7.26 11.16 27.40
C SER A 148 8.03 9.94 27.87
N ARG A 149 8.24 8.96 26.99
CA ARG A 149 9.04 7.76 27.25
C ARG A 149 10.53 8.06 27.40
N ALA A 150 11.03 9.08 26.70
CA ALA A 150 12.40 9.57 26.80
C ALA A 150 12.64 10.51 27.99
N GLY A 151 11.60 10.87 28.75
CA GLY A 151 11.72 11.80 29.89
C GLY A 151 11.79 13.28 29.50
N ALA A 152 11.50 13.61 28.24
CA ALA A 152 11.54 14.97 27.68
C ALA A 152 10.24 15.74 27.98
N GLU A 153 9.87 15.88 29.25
CA GLU A 153 8.63 16.57 29.67
C GLU A 153 8.60 18.06 29.24
N SER A 154 9.78 18.68 29.11
CA SER A 154 9.89 20.05 28.62
C SER A 154 9.53 20.21 27.16
N GLU A 155 9.83 19.19 26.33
CA GLU A 155 9.50 19.18 24.91
C GLU A 155 8.05 18.81 24.68
N LEU A 156 7.51 17.90 25.49
CA LEU A 156 6.07 17.64 25.53
C LEU A 156 5.26 18.89 25.83
N ALA A 157 5.68 19.67 26.81
CA ALA A 157 5.02 20.93 27.14
C ALA A 157 5.06 21.93 25.97
N LYS A 158 6.19 22.02 25.26
CA LYS A 158 6.31 22.86 24.04
C LYS A 158 5.42 22.39 22.90
N ILE A 159 5.32 21.06 22.69
CA ILE A 159 4.44 20.47 21.70
C ILE A 159 2.98 20.76 22.04
N GLY A 160 2.58 20.52 23.28
CA GLY A 160 1.25 20.83 23.77
C GLY A 160 0.91 22.34 23.61
N GLU A 161 1.84 23.23 23.94
CA GLU A 161 1.67 24.68 23.73
C GLU A 161 1.50 25.07 22.26
N GLN A 162 2.23 24.41 21.34
CA GLN A 162 2.08 24.65 19.90
C GLN A 162 0.73 24.16 19.38
N ILE A 163 0.28 22.98 19.82
CA ILE A 163 -1.02 22.42 19.43
C ILE A 163 -2.16 23.30 19.96
N GLU A 164 -2.04 23.78 21.21
CA GLU A 164 -2.99 24.73 21.79
C GLU A 164 -3.06 26.05 21.01
N LYS A 165 -1.91 26.57 20.56
CA LYS A 165 -1.86 27.79 19.72
C LYS A 165 -2.57 27.58 18.40
N VAL A 166 -2.36 26.42 17.73
CA VAL A 166 -3.07 26.07 16.49
C VAL A 166 -4.58 25.93 16.73
N ARG A 167 -4.98 25.30 17.84
CA ARG A 167 -6.39 25.18 18.23
C ARG A 167 -7.03 26.53 18.46
N ALA A 168 -6.38 27.36 19.25
CA ALA A 168 -6.87 28.72 19.55
C ALA A 168 -6.99 29.58 18.29
N LYS A 169 -6.02 29.45 17.35
CA LYS A 169 -6.03 30.11 16.04
C LYS A 169 -7.22 29.63 15.20
N ALA A 170 -7.41 28.31 15.10
CA ALA A 170 -8.52 27.71 14.37
C ALA A 170 -9.88 28.10 14.98
N GLN A 171 -10.01 28.09 16.32
CA GLN A 171 -11.21 28.52 17.03
C GLN A 171 -11.50 30.01 16.82
N LYS A 172 -10.48 30.86 16.85
CA LYS A 172 -10.63 32.30 16.57
C LYS A 172 -11.13 32.55 15.15
N ARG A 173 -10.58 31.81 14.15
CA ARG A 173 -10.92 31.93 12.71
C ARG A 173 -12.33 31.38 12.40
N LEU A 174 -12.71 30.25 12.98
CA LEU A 174 -13.96 29.55 12.68
C LEU A 174 -15.11 29.90 13.64
N GLY A 175 -14.79 30.45 14.80
CA GLY A 175 -15.76 30.82 15.84
C GLY A 175 -16.62 29.61 16.26
N LYS A 176 -17.94 29.79 16.35
CA LYS A 176 -18.90 28.74 16.72
C LYS A 176 -18.99 27.57 15.76
N LYS A 177 -18.39 27.68 14.56
CA LYS A 177 -18.39 26.59 13.57
C LYS A 177 -17.29 25.55 13.82
N PHE A 178 -16.30 25.85 14.66
CA PHE A 178 -15.19 24.96 14.95
C PHE A 178 -15.67 23.59 15.44
N ASP A 179 -16.45 23.55 16.51
CA ASP A 179 -16.94 22.31 17.11
C ASP A 179 -17.92 21.54 16.18
N LEU A 180 -18.65 22.27 15.34
CA LEU A 180 -19.58 21.67 14.38
C LEU A 180 -18.88 21.01 13.18
N LEU A 181 -17.65 21.38 12.90
CA LEU A 181 -16.87 20.84 11.78
C LEU A 181 -16.07 19.60 12.16
N LEU A 182 -15.81 19.38 13.45
CA LEU A 182 -15.03 18.22 13.90
C LEU A 182 -15.73 16.90 13.52
N GLY A 183 -15.00 16.03 12.82
CA GLY A 183 -15.51 14.73 12.33
C GLY A 183 -16.39 14.78 11.08
N GLU A 184 -16.72 16.00 10.61
CA GLU A 184 -17.52 16.17 9.40
C GLU A 184 -16.70 15.93 8.12
N THR A 185 -17.39 15.70 7.01
CA THR A 185 -16.80 15.55 5.67
C THR A 185 -17.53 16.45 4.70
N HIS A 186 -16.80 17.31 4.01
CA HIS A 186 -17.35 18.15 2.95
C HIS A 186 -17.08 17.52 1.58
N ASN A 187 -18.14 17.25 0.83
CA ASN A 187 -18.08 16.66 -0.50
C ASN A 187 -18.54 17.65 -1.56
N TYR A 188 -17.76 17.76 -2.64
CA TYR A 188 -18.04 18.62 -3.78
C TYR A 188 -17.96 17.81 -5.07
N GLY A 189 -18.92 18.01 -5.98
CA GLY A 189 -18.90 17.42 -7.33
C GLY A 189 -17.93 18.13 -8.29
N TYR A 190 -17.09 19.00 -7.80
CA TYR A 190 -16.07 19.74 -8.55
C TYR A 190 -14.94 20.17 -7.62
N PHE A 191 -13.84 20.63 -8.18
CA PHE A 191 -12.83 21.42 -7.48
C PHE A 191 -12.17 22.41 -8.43
N ASP A 192 -11.74 23.51 -7.86
CA ASP A 192 -10.99 24.57 -8.54
C ASP A 192 -9.89 25.10 -7.59
N LYS A 193 -9.06 25.99 -8.09
CA LYS A 193 -7.95 26.57 -7.33
C LYS A 193 -8.45 27.25 -6.03
N ASN A 194 -9.54 27.97 -6.09
CA ASN A 194 -10.08 28.70 -4.94
C ASN A 194 -10.58 27.74 -3.86
N LEU A 195 -11.24 26.64 -4.25
CA LEU A 195 -11.67 25.61 -3.32
C LEU A 195 -10.47 24.94 -2.65
N LEU A 196 -9.45 24.56 -3.43
CA LEU A 196 -8.24 23.93 -2.92
C LEU A 196 -7.45 24.87 -1.98
N GLU A 197 -7.29 26.14 -2.34
CA GLU A 197 -6.65 27.13 -1.49
C GLU A 197 -7.36 27.31 -0.13
N ARG A 198 -8.68 27.22 -0.11
CA ARG A 198 -9.47 27.33 1.12
C ARG A 198 -9.25 26.16 2.09
N TYR A 199 -9.02 24.95 1.56
CA TYR A 199 -8.93 23.73 2.36
C TYR A 199 -7.49 23.25 2.60
N ILE A 200 -6.60 23.38 1.61
CA ILE A 200 -5.31 22.70 1.62
C ILE A 200 -4.15 23.64 1.95
N VAL A 201 -4.23 24.90 1.52
CA VAL A 201 -3.16 25.89 1.72
C VAL A 201 -3.29 26.56 3.08
N LEU A 202 -2.20 26.67 3.82
CA LEU A 202 -2.22 27.49 5.05
C LEU A 202 -2.39 28.97 4.71
N GLY A 203 -3.30 29.63 5.40
CA GLY A 203 -3.44 31.07 5.32
C GLY A 203 -2.25 31.77 5.98
N ASP A 204 -1.87 32.96 5.49
CA ASP A 204 -0.85 33.81 6.07
C ASP A 204 -1.23 34.20 7.49
N ASP A 205 -0.26 34.19 8.42
CA ASP A 205 -0.46 34.62 9.82
C ASP A 205 -0.76 36.12 9.94
N PHE A 206 -0.48 36.88 8.88
CA PHE A 206 -0.62 38.34 8.80
C PHE A 206 -1.69 38.79 7.80
N GLY A 207 -2.46 37.84 7.21
CA GLY A 207 -3.53 38.17 6.26
C GLY A 207 -4.74 38.81 6.96
N GLU A 208 -5.52 39.56 6.16
CA GLU A 208 -6.78 40.18 6.63
C GLU A 208 -7.70 39.11 7.25
N GLU A 209 -8.39 39.44 8.35
CA GLU A 209 -9.28 38.52 9.09
C GLU A 209 -10.40 37.89 8.24
N ASP A 210 -10.66 38.40 7.06
CA ASP A 210 -11.66 37.92 6.07
C ASP A 210 -11.06 37.06 4.92
N SER A 211 -9.78 36.70 4.96
CA SER A 211 -9.19 35.86 3.90
C SER A 211 -9.83 34.48 3.90
N GLU A 212 -10.43 34.09 2.76
CA GLU A 212 -10.96 32.75 2.52
C GLU A 212 -9.84 31.69 2.39
N GLN A 213 -8.61 32.12 2.11
CA GLN A 213 -7.45 31.25 1.94
C GLN A 213 -7.05 30.61 3.29
N GLY A 214 -6.89 29.29 3.28
CA GLY A 214 -6.49 28.53 4.45
C GLY A 214 -7.55 28.45 5.55
N ARG A 215 -8.79 28.76 5.24
CA ARG A 215 -9.87 28.83 6.24
C ARG A 215 -10.03 27.56 7.05
N PHE A 216 -9.87 26.38 6.41
CA PHE A 216 -10.09 25.08 7.05
C PHE A 216 -8.80 24.25 7.21
N ALA A 217 -7.68 24.72 6.69
CA ALA A 217 -6.44 23.96 6.60
C ALA A 217 -5.92 23.44 7.95
N ASP A 218 -6.14 24.20 9.03
CA ASP A 218 -5.64 23.86 10.38
C ASP A 218 -6.37 22.67 11.02
N ILE A 219 -7.61 22.39 10.61
CA ILE A 219 -8.45 21.34 11.19
C ILE A 219 -8.77 20.19 10.23
N LEU A 220 -8.18 20.21 9.04
CA LEU A 220 -8.39 19.17 8.04
C LEU A 220 -7.47 17.97 8.30
N SER A 221 -8.02 16.77 8.21
CA SER A 221 -7.30 15.50 8.34
C SER A 221 -6.76 15.00 7.00
N SER A 222 -7.59 14.99 5.95
CA SER A 222 -7.22 14.58 4.61
C SER A 222 -8.05 15.28 3.55
N ALA A 223 -7.51 15.33 2.34
CA ALA A 223 -8.20 15.77 1.14
C ALA A 223 -8.07 14.68 0.06
N ASP A 224 -9.20 14.26 -0.50
CA ASP A 224 -9.26 13.27 -1.57
C ASP A 224 -9.90 13.90 -2.80
N LEU A 225 -9.14 13.95 -3.91
CA LEU A 225 -9.54 14.57 -5.17
C LEU A 225 -9.64 13.49 -6.24
N THR A 226 -10.78 13.37 -6.90
CA THR A 226 -10.98 12.41 -8.00
C THR A 226 -11.04 13.15 -9.34
N LEU A 227 -10.22 12.72 -10.28
CA LEU A 227 -10.18 13.30 -11.63
C LEU A 227 -9.94 12.24 -12.70
N ASN A 228 -10.54 12.44 -13.86
CA ASN A 228 -10.28 11.62 -15.03
C ASN A 228 -8.98 12.07 -15.70
N CYS A 229 -8.10 11.13 -15.98
CA CYS A 229 -6.78 11.37 -16.52
C CYS A 229 -6.47 10.38 -17.64
N ASP A 230 -6.45 10.88 -18.88
CA ASP A 230 -6.22 10.05 -20.07
C ASP A 230 -4.77 9.55 -20.20
N THR A 231 -3.85 10.09 -19.39
CA THR A 231 -2.43 9.70 -19.42
C THR A 231 -2.15 8.43 -18.65
N VAL A 232 -2.94 8.11 -17.61
CA VAL A 232 -2.76 6.90 -16.82
C VAL A 232 -3.54 5.73 -17.41
N PRO A 233 -2.92 4.56 -17.59
CA PRO A 233 -3.60 3.40 -18.17
C PRO A 233 -4.38 2.57 -17.14
N VAL A 234 -4.08 2.71 -15.85
CA VAL A 234 -4.80 2.07 -14.72
C VAL A 234 -5.13 3.12 -13.67
N PRO A 235 -6.15 2.90 -12.81
CA PRO A 235 -6.39 3.79 -11.69
C PRO A 235 -5.14 3.92 -10.82
N LEU A 236 -4.75 5.15 -10.46
CA LEU A 236 -3.61 5.43 -9.58
C LEU A 236 -4.00 6.47 -8.53
N CYS A 237 -3.57 6.27 -7.30
CA CYS A 237 -3.66 7.29 -6.26
C CYS A 237 -2.28 7.91 -6.03
N LEU A 238 -2.12 9.20 -6.35
CA LEU A 238 -0.94 9.98 -6.01
C LEU A 238 -1.19 10.72 -4.71
N ARG A 239 -0.33 10.52 -3.72
CA ARG A 239 -0.49 11.14 -2.41
C ARG A 239 0.61 12.16 -2.17
N ASP A 240 0.24 13.44 -2.14
CA ASP A 240 1.11 14.53 -1.68
C ASP A 240 1.10 14.61 -0.17
N THR A 241 2.26 14.80 0.44
CA THR A 241 2.41 14.86 1.89
C THR A 241 3.00 16.19 2.34
N PRO A 242 2.64 16.66 3.54
CA PRO A 242 3.35 17.76 4.17
C PRO A 242 4.86 17.52 4.23
N GLY A 243 5.65 18.56 4.09
CA GLY A 243 7.11 18.45 4.17
C GLY A 243 7.58 17.99 5.54
N VAL A 244 8.49 17.02 5.58
CA VAL A 244 9.20 16.63 6.79
C VAL A 244 10.17 17.77 7.14
N ASN A 245 10.23 18.23 8.34
CA ASN A 245 10.93 19.44 8.82
C ASN A 245 10.04 20.67 8.96
N ASP A 246 8.75 20.48 8.92
CA ASP A 246 7.82 21.55 9.27
C ASP A 246 7.75 21.67 10.80
N THR A 247 7.71 22.90 11.30
CA THR A 247 7.64 23.23 12.74
C THR A 247 6.39 22.68 13.44
N PHE A 248 5.48 22.08 12.69
CA PHE A 248 4.24 21.49 13.21
C PHE A 248 4.32 19.96 13.26
N MET A 249 4.62 19.44 14.43
CA MET A 249 4.68 17.98 14.71
C MET A 249 3.40 17.21 14.40
N MET A 250 2.26 17.88 14.34
CA MET A 250 0.99 17.27 13.89
C MET A 250 1.09 16.66 12.48
N ARG A 251 1.85 17.32 11.59
CA ARG A 251 1.99 16.91 10.19
C ARG A 251 2.85 15.68 10.02
N GLU A 252 3.85 15.53 10.88
CA GLU A 252 4.71 14.36 10.87
C GLU A 252 3.93 13.08 11.19
N GLN A 253 3.01 13.12 12.15
CA GLN A 253 2.14 11.98 12.45
C GLN A 253 1.22 11.61 11.28
N VAL A 254 0.63 12.60 10.60
CA VAL A 254 -0.20 12.39 9.42
C VAL A 254 0.64 11.77 8.28
N THR A 255 1.87 12.24 8.11
CA THR A 255 2.83 11.69 7.13
C THR A 255 3.20 10.24 7.45
N ILE A 256 3.45 9.90 8.72
CA ILE A 256 3.75 8.52 9.16
C ILE A 256 2.54 7.60 8.92
N GLN A 257 1.33 8.07 9.18
CA GLN A 257 0.11 7.30 8.91
C GLN A 257 -0.08 7.07 7.40
N ALA A 258 0.17 8.09 6.58
CA ALA A 258 0.15 8.00 5.13
C ALA A 258 1.18 6.98 4.62
N LEU A 259 2.40 6.98 5.18
CA LEU A 259 3.45 6.00 4.90
C LEU A 259 3.03 4.56 5.17
N ARG A 260 2.36 4.30 6.29
CA ARG A 260 1.91 2.95 6.66
C ARG A 260 0.89 2.38 5.71
N SER A 261 0.00 3.23 5.20
CA SER A 261 -1.05 2.85 4.24
C SER A 261 -0.55 2.76 2.80
N SER A 262 0.61 3.35 2.48
CA SER A 262 1.18 3.39 1.13
C SER A 262 1.99 2.14 0.82
N LYS A 263 1.89 1.63 -0.39
CA LYS A 263 2.70 0.49 -0.84
C LYS A 263 3.96 0.94 -1.59
N ILE A 264 3.91 2.06 -2.29
CA ILE A 264 5.04 2.63 -3.03
C ILE A 264 5.34 4.02 -2.50
N CYS A 265 6.61 4.31 -2.21
CA CYS A 265 7.06 5.59 -1.69
C CYS A 265 8.19 6.16 -2.55
N VAL A 266 8.07 7.45 -2.88
CA VAL A 266 9.09 8.23 -3.57
C VAL A 266 9.64 9.28 -2.62
N VAL A 267 10.94 9.23 -2.34
CA VAL A 267 11.63 10.25 -1.55
C VAL A 267 12.16 11.33 -2.49
N VAL A 268 11.67 12.54 -2.35
CA VAL A 268 12.10 13.68 -3.17
C VAL A 268 13.17 14.46 -2.43
N LEU A 269 14.37 14.51 -3.02
CA LEU A 269 15.49 15.32 -2.56
C LEU A 269 15.66 16.53 -3.47
N SER A 270 16.28 17.61 -2.97
CA SER A 270 16.70 18.73 -3.79
C SER A 270 18.14 18.55 -4.25
N ALA A 271 18.41 18.69 -5.55
CA ALA A 271 19.77 18.55 -6.13
C ALA A 271 20.77 19.55 -5.54
N GLY A 272 20.32 20.76 -5.21
CA GLY A 272 21.14 21.80 -4.59
C GLY A 272 21.44 21.59 -3.09
N GLN A 273 20.88 20.55 -2.47
CA GLN A 273 21.02 20.29 -1.05
C GLN A 273 21.51 18.86 -0.81
N ALA A 274 22.63 18.71 -0.12
CA ALA A 274 23.15 17.40 0.24
C ALA A 274 22.13 16.58 1.04
N LEU A 275 22.27 15.26 1.01
CA LEU A 275 21.45 14.33 1.79
C LEU A 275 21.59 14.64 3.29
N THR A 276 20.56 15.20 3.88
CA THR A 276 20.57 15.63 5.28
C THR A 276 20.28 14.47 6.25
N SER A 277 20.45 14.72 7.55
CA SER A 277 20.08 13.73 8.58
C SER A 277 18.57 13.45 8.60
N VAL A 278 17.74 14.43 8.24
CA VAL A 278 16.29 14.28 8.14
C VAL A 278 15.91 13.39 6.96
N ASP A 279 16.53 13.59 5.80
CA ASP A 279 16.31 12.73 4.63
C ASP A 279 16.73 11.29 4.93
N MET A 280 17.87 11.11 5.61
CA MET A 280 18.34 9.80 6.04
C MET A 280 17.37 9.13 7.02
N GLY A 281 16.80 9.90 7.95
CA GLY A 281 15.77 9.42 8.85
C GLY A 281 14.53 8.94 8.10
N LEU A 282 14.08 9.70 7.11
CA LEU A 282 12.94 9.37 6.26
C LEU A 282 13.22 8.12 5.40
N ILE A 283 14.37 8.04 4.74
CA ILE A 283 14.79 6.90 3.92
C ILE A 283 14.83 5.64 4.78
N ARG A 284 15.45 5.70 5.97
CA ARG A 284 15.49 4.58 6.91
C ARG A 284 14.10 4.16 7.38
N LEU A 285 13.22 5.12 7.68
CA LEU A 285 11.85 4.84 8.07
C LEU A 285 11.10 4.06 6.98
N ILE A 286 11.21 4.48 5.72
CA ILE A 286 10.58 3.82 4.58
C ILE A 286 11.17 2.42 4.37
N SER A 287 12.49 2.33 4.31
CA SER A 287 13.22 1.07 4.13
C SER A 287 12.87 0.04 5.21
N ASN A 288 12.74 0.49 6.46
CA ASN A 288 12.39 -0.35 7.59
C ASN A 288 10.92 -0.78 7.64
N LEU A 289 10.00 0.09 7.21
CA LEU A 289 8.56 -0.21 7.20
C LEU A 289 8.18 -1.19 6.09
N LYS A 290 8.89 -1.17 4.96
CA LYS A 290 8.44 -1.85 3.75
C LYS A 290 9.39 -2.91 3.21
N SER A 291 10.54 -3.15 3.82
CA SER A 291 11.56 -4.15 3.38
C SER A 291 11.86 -4.15 1.86
N ARG A 292 11.66 -3.04 1.15
CA ARG A 292 11.73 -2.94 -0.31
C ARG A 292 12.51 -1.72 -0.76
N ASN A 293 12.90 -1.73 -2.03
CA ASN A 293 13.71 -0.72 -2.69
C ASN A 293 13.11 0.67 -2.51
N VAL A 294 13.87 1.55 -1.90
CA VAL A 294 13.51 2.96 -1.79
C VAL A 294 13.76 3.62 -3.14
N LEU A 295 12.74 4.31 -3.68
CA LEU A 295 12.89 5.14 -4.87
C LEU A 295 13.21 6.57 -4.44
N ILE A 296 14.37 7.06 -4.82
CA ILE A 296 14.83 8.42 -4.54
C ILE A 296 14.76 9.23 -5.84
N PHE A 297 14.01 10.32 -5.83
CA PHE A 297 13.97 11.27 -6.93
C PHE A 297 14.67 12.56 -6.54
N VAL A 298 15.85 12.81 -7.13
CA VAL A 298 16.63 14.04 -6.93
C VAL A 298 16.10 15.09 -7.88
N ASN A 299 15.26 15.96 -7.36
CA ASN A 299 14.56 17.01 -8.06
C ASN A 299 15.38 18.31 -8.15
N ARG A 300 14.96 19.24 -8.99
CA ARG A 300 15.53 20.59 -9.12
C ARG A 300 16.92 20.63 -9.78
N ILE A 301 17.18 19.70 -10.72
CA ILE A 301 18.42 19.78 -11.52
C ILE A 301 18.42 21.02 -12.43
N ASP A 302 17.28 21.66 -12.64
CA ASP A 302 17.11 22.93 -13.34
C ASP A 302 17.76 24.12 -12.63
N GLU A 303 18.05 24.00 -11.34
CA GLU A 303 18.73 25.04 -10.54
C GLU A 303 20.26 24.85 -10.47
N LEU A 304 20.77 23.73 -11.00
CA LEU A 304 22.21 23.44 -11.01
C LEU A 304 22.91 24.30 -12.09
N PRO A 305 24.04 24.93 -11.76
CA PRO A 305 24.82 25.71 -12.74
C PRO A 305 25.40 24.86 -13.88
N ASP A 306 25.71 23.59 -13.60
CA ASP A 306 26.30 22.61 -14.53
C ASP A 306 25.79 21.19 -14.19
N PRO A 307 24.54 20.88 -14.57
CA PRO A 307 23.93 19.59 -14.24
C PRO A 307 24.68 18.40 -14.86
N ALA A 308 25.34 18.60 -15.99
CA ALA A 308 26.06 17.58 -16.70
C ALA A 308 27.20 16.96 -15.86
N ASN A 309 27.96 17.79 -15.18
CA ASN A 309 29.06 17.34 -14.30
C ASN A 309 28.60 17.10 -12.85
N GLN A 310 27.66 17.92 -12.36
CA GLN A 310 27.25 17.86 -10.95
C GLN A 310 26.34 16.65 -10.63
N VAL A 311 25.50 16.20 -11.57
CA VAL A 311 24.61 15.05 -11.31
C VAL A 311 25.37 13.78 -10.94
N PRO A 312 26.43 13.36 -11.68
CA PRO A 312 27.24 12.18 -11.28
C PRO A 312 27.92 12.35 -9.92
N GLU A 313 28.38 13.57 -9.59
CA GLU A 313 28.99 13.87 -8.30
C GLU A 313 27.98 13.77 -7.14
N ILE A 314 26.78 14.31 -7.35
CA ILE A 314 25.67 14.23 -6.38
C ILE A 314 25.26 12.77 -6.17
N GLU A 315 25.14 11.98 -7.24
CA GLU A 315 24.83 10.55 -7.13
C GLU A 315 25.87 9.81 -6.30
N ALA A 316 27.14 10.00 -6.60
CA ALA A 316 28.24 9.39 -5.86
C ALA A 316 28.20 9.77 -4.37
N SER A 317 27.93 11.05 -4.07
CA SER A 317 27.80 11.56 -2.70
C SER A 317 26.62 10.94 -1.96
N ILE A 318 25.45 10.80 -2.62
CA ILE A 318 24.27 10.15 -2.04
C ILE A 318 24.57 8.69 -1.74
N ARG A 319 25.13 7.93 -2.70
CA ARG A 319 25.49 6.52 -2.52
C ARG A 319 26.50 6.34 -1.38
N GLN A 320 27.52 7.18 -1.31
CA GLN A 320 28.49 7.16 -0.23
C GLN A 320 27.84 7.46 1.13
N THR A 321 26.91 8.39 1.18
CA THR A 321 26.19 8.72 2.42
C THR A 321 25.28 7.59 2.85
N LEU A 322 24.56 6.95 1.92
CA LEU A 322 23.74 5.76 2.18
C LEU A 322 24.60 4.63 2.73
N HIS A 323 25.75 4.34 2.11
CA HIS A 323 26.67 3.33 2.59
C HIS A 323 27.20 3.65 3.99
N ASN A 324 27.76 4.85 4.21
CA ASN A 324 28.34 5.26 5.48
C ASN A 324 27.34 5.28 6.63
N LYS A 325 26.07 5.60 6.34
CA LYS A 325 25.00 5.70 7.33
C LYS A 325 24.07 4.48 7.34
N GLN A 326 24.48 3.36 6.75
CA GLN A 326 23.74 2.10 6.71
C GLN A 326 22.29 2.29 6.15
N GLY A 327 22.16 3.09 5.11
CA GLY A 327 20.93 3.20 4.33
C GLY A 327 20.77 2.02 3.36
N PRO A 328 19.68 1.96 2.59
CA PRO A 328 19.48 0.94 1.57
C PRO A 328 20.49 1.15 0.42
N GLU A 329 21.39 0.17 0.23
CA GLU A 329 22.42 0.23 -0.83
C GLU A 329 21.82 -0.01 -2.22
N ASP A 330 20.68 -0.69 -2.28
CA ASP A 330 19.90 -1.01 -3.46
C ASP A 330 18.88 0.09 -3.84
N ALA A 331 18.92 1.25 -3.20
CA ALA A 331 18.03 2.37 -3.53
C ALA A 331 18.25 2.83 -4.97
N GLU A 332 17.17 2.87 -5.73
CA GLU A 332 17.18 3.45 -7.07
C GLU A 332 17.16 4.98 -6.97
N ILE A 333 18.15 5.62 -7.58
CA ILE A 333 18.31 7.08 -7.55
C ILE A 333 18.07 7.61 -8.96
N LEU A 334 17.06 8.45 -9.10
CA LEU A 334 16.66 9.10 -10.34
C LEU A 334 16.84 10.60 -10.21
N PHE A 335 17.24 11.23 -11.30
CA PHE A 335 17.45 12.68 -11.37
C PHE A 335 16.43 13.31 -12.33
N GLY A 336 15.96 14.51 -11.97
CA GLY A 336 15.03 15.22 -12.84
C GLY A 336 14.64 16.60 -12.33
N SER A 337 13.75 17.22 -13.09
CA SER A 337 13.14 18.51 -12.76
C SER A 337 11.62 18.48 -12.93
N ALA A 338 10.92 18.51 -11.83
CA ALA A 338 9.47 18.70 -11.85
C ALA A 338 9.07 20.07 -12.44
N TYR A 339 9.94 21.06 -12.34
CA TYR A 339 9.73 22.37 -12.94
C TYR A 339 9.73 22.28 -14.48
N TRP A 340 10.73 21.65 -15.10
CA TRP A 340 10.75 21.41 -16.54
C TRP A 340 9.54 20.60 -17.00
N ALA A 341 9.17 19.58 -16.25
CA ALA A 341 7.98 18.78 -16.55
C ALA A 341 6.71 19.65 -16.61
N ASN A 342 6.48 20.50 -15.62
CA ASN A 342 5.31 21.39 -15.59
C ASN A 342 5.38 22.47 -16.71
N LYS A 343 6.57 22.93 -17.08
CA LYS A 343 6.74 23.84 -18.24
C LYS A 343 6.40 23.13 -19.57
N ALA A 344 6.79 21.87 -19.71
CA ALA A 344 6.40 21.07 -20.87
C ALA A 344 4.89 20.86 -20.94
N LEU A 345 4.22 20.57 -19.80
CA LEU A 345 2.78 20.40 -19.71
C LEU A 345 2.00 21.68 -20.03
N SER A 346 2.43 22.82 -19.49
CA SER A 346 1.78 24.12 -19.72
C SER A 346 2.06 24.69 -21.12
N GLY A 347 3.07 24.18 -21.84
CA GLY A 347 3.53 24.70 -23.11
C GLY A 347 4.25 26.05 -23.00
N ASN A 348 4.51 26.54 -21.79
CA ASN A 348 5.17 27.83 -21.53
C ASN A 348 6.69 27.66 -21.35
N ILE A 349 7.37 27.17 -22.39
CA ILE A 349 8.81 26.91 -22.37
C ILE A 349 9.60 28.20 -22.42
N GLU A 350 9.13 29.17 -23.25
CA GLU A 350 9.80 30.46 -23.43
C GLU A 350 9.89 31.31 -22.16
N GLY A 351 9.01 31.06 -21.18
CA GLY A 351 8.99 31.75 -19.89
C GLY A 351 9.91 31.16 -18.83
N MET A 352 10.88 30.30 -19.20
CA MET A 352 11.84 29.75 -18.22
C MET A 352 12.93 30.79 -17.87
N PRO A 353 13.37 30.87 -16.60
CA PRO A 353 14.52 31.66 -16.20
C PRO A 353 15.79 31.25 -16.95
N GLU A 354 16.72 32.17 -17.11
CA GLU A 354 17.99 31.94 -17.83
C GLU A 354 18.78 30.77 -17.25
N VAL A 355 18.82 30.64 -15.90
CA VAL A 355 19.49 29.53 -15.20
C VAL A 355 18.89 28.19 -15.58
N ALA A 356 17.57 28.06 -15.54
CA ALA A 356 16.87 26.81 -15.85
C ALA A 356 16.96 26.45 -17.33
N SER A 357 16.98 27.46 -18.22
CA SER A 357 17.17 27.26 -19.67
C SER A 357 18.59 26.78 -19.96
N LYS A 358 19.60 27.40 -19.36
CA LYS A 358 21.00 27.00 -19.51
C LYS A 358 21.20 25.57 -19.00
N ALA A 359 20.72 25.27 -17.80
CA ALA A 359 20.80 23.94 -17.22
C ALA A 359 20.14 22.87 -18.11
N LEU A 360 19.01 23.22 -18.79
CA LEU A 360 18.35 22.33 -19.74
C LEU A 360 19.22 22.01 -20.96
N PHE A 361 19.90 23.00 -21.51
CA PHE A 361 20.80 22.81 -22.68
C PHE A 361 22.04 21.99 -22.25
N ASP A 362 22.66 22.32 -21.12
CA ASP A 362 23.83 21.60 -20.63
C ASP A 362 23.47 20.12 -20.33
N TRP A 363 22.28 19.87 -19.81
CA TRP A 363 21.78 18.51 -19.55
C TRP A 363 21.44 17.76 -20.84
N ALA A 364 20.95 18.46 -21.86
CA ALA A 364 20.60 17.86 -23.14
C ALA A 364 21.80 17.27 -23.87
N GLU A 365 23.00 17.86 -23.73
CA GLU A 365 24.23 17.39 -24.36
C GLU A 365 24.61 15.95 -23.93
N ILE A 366 24.23 15.55 -22.70
CA ILE A 366 24.52 14.21 -22.16
C ILE A 366 23.32 13.26 -22.29
N ALA A 367 22.10 13.78 -22.05
CA ALA A 367 20.90 12.95 -21.95
C ALA A 367 20.24 12.65 -23.30
N LEU A 368 20.64 13.33 -24.39
CA LEU A 368 20.06 13.11 -25.71
C LEU A 368 21.07 12.46 -26.65
N ASP A 369 20.70 11.30 -27.20
CA ASP A 369 21.43 10.66 -28.30
C ASP A 369 21.25 11.44 -29.64
N GLN A 370 22.16 11.27 -30.58
CA GLN A 370 22.20 11.99 -31.85
C GLN A 370 20.98 11.83 -32.78
N GLN A 371 19.99 11.03 -32.44
CA GLN A 371 18.82 10.72 -33.29
C GLN A 371 17.57 11.61 -33.05
N HIS A 372 17.68 12.70 -32.31
CA HIS A 372 16.51 13.46 -31.80
C HIS A 372 16.06 14.65 -32.65
N GLY A 373 16.45 14.73 -33.92
CA GLY A 373 16.19 15.86 -34.81
C GLY A 373 14.72 16.14 -35.20
N GLN A 374 13.74 15.39 -34.70
CA GLN A 374 12.32 15.55 -35.07
C GLN A 374 11.35 15.73 -33.87
N MET A 375 11.85 15.85 -32.64
CA MET A 375 10.98 16.04 -31.46
C MET A 375 10.50 17.49 -31.34
N GLN A 376 9.25 17.66 -30.91
CA GLN A 376 8.74 19.01 -30.59
C GLN A 376 9.42 19.53 -29.29
N PRO A 377 9.59 20.84 -29.13
CA PRO A 377 10.28 21.42 -27.98
C PRO A 377 9.73 20.95 -26.64
N HIS A 378 8.41 20.85 -26.48
CA HIS A 378 7.77 20.38 -25.22
C HIS A 378 8.02 18.90 -24.96
N GLU A 379 8.11 18.04 -25.98
CA GLU A 379 8.45 16.63 -25.84
C GLU A 379 9.90 16.45 -25.40
N MET A 380 10.80 17.27 -25.94
CA MET A 380 12.19 17.28 -25.56
C MET A 380 12.37 17.69 -24.10
N VAL A 381 11.72 18.80 -23.68
CA VAL A 381 11.76 19.25 -22.28
C VAL A 381 11.16 18.21 -21.34
N TRP A 382 10.05 17.55 -21.74
CA TRP A 382 9.47 16.44 -20.98
C TRP A 382 10.44 15.27 -20.83
N LYS A 383 11.11 14.87 -21.92
CA LYS A 383 12.09 13.78 -21.88
C LYS A 383 13.25 14.12 -20.94
N LEU A 384 13.78 15.35 -21.03
CA LEU A 384 14.89 15.84 -20.20
C LEU A 384 14.50 16.03 -18.73
N SER A 385 13.22 16.17 -18.43
CA SER A 385 12.74 16.33 -17.05
C SER A 385 12.92 15.10 -16.16
N GLY A 386 13.26 13.93 -16.72
CA GLY A 386 13.42 12.68 -15.98
C GLY A 386 12.11 11.96 -15.67
N MET A 387 10.94 12.53 -16.04
CA MET A 387 9.64 11.93 -15.72
C MET A 387 9.45 10.56 -16.36
N GLY A 388 9.97 10.33 -17.55
CA GLY A 388 9.90 9.00 -18.20
C GLY A 388 10.61 7.90 -17.41
N HIS A 389 11.77 8.20 -16.80
CA HIS A 389 12.48 7.27 -15.93
C HIS A 389 11.71 7.01 -14.63
N LEU A 390 11.16 8.07 -14.02
CA LEU A 390 10.33 7.95 -12.84
C LEU A 390 9.09 7.09 -13.10
N TYR A 391 8.40 7.31 -14.20
CA TYR A 391 7.23 6.52 -14.58
C TYR A 391 7.57 5.05 -14.81
N ARG A 392 8.69 4.75 -15.45
CA ARG A 392 9.14 3.37 -15.65
C ARG A 392 9.40 2.68 -14.33
N ALA A 393 10.19 3.29 -13.44
CA ALA A 393 10.49 2.76 -12.12
C ALA A 393 9.23 2.55 -11.25
N LEU A 394 8.25 3.44 -11.35
CA LEU A 394 6.97 3.30 -10.66
C LEU A 394 6.11 2.19 -11.28
N SER A 395 6.07 2.10 -12.62
CA SER A 395 5.33 1.07 -13.34
C SER A 395 5.81 -0.34 -12.98
N GLU A 396 7.12 -0.55 -12.98
CA GLU A 396 7.75 -1.82 -12.60
C GLU A 396 7.33 -2.22 -11.17
N ARG A 397 7.38 -1.29 -10.22
CA ARG A 397 6.96 -1.57 -8.82
C ARG A 397 5.46 -1.84 -8.68
N VAL A 398 4.61 -1.09 -9.40
CA VAL A 398 3.16 -1.33 -9.40
C VAL A 398 2.85 -2.71 -9.94
N ILE A 399 3.51 -3.12 -11.03
CA ILE A 399 3.30 -4.41 -11.67
C ILE A 399 3.77 -5.53 -10.75
N GLU A 400 5.03 -5.50 -10.31
CA GLU A 400 5.65 -6.56 -9.53
C GLU A 400 5.02 -6.73 -8.13
N GLU A 401 4.72 -5.62 -7.46
CA GLU A 401 4.28 -5.65 -6.07
C GLU A 401 2.79 -5.82 -5.86
N GLN A 402 1.99 -5.38 -6.82
CA GLN A 402 0.53 -5.30 -6.65
C GLN A 402 -0.24 -5.92 -7.81
N GLY A 403 0.15 -5.59 -9.05
CA GLY A 403 -0.56 -5.99 -10.25
C GLY A 403 -0.54 -7.50 -10.45
N GLN A 404 0.67 -8.08 -10.48
CA GLN A 404 0.84 -9.52 -10.66
C GLN A 404 0.23 -10.34 -9.52
N GLN A 405 0.35 -9.88 -8.27
CA GLN A 405 -0.25 -10.56 -7.12
C GLN A 405 -1.78 -10.57 -7.21
N LEU A 406 -2.38 -9.45 -7.60
CA LEU A 406 -3.83 -9.38 -7.79
C LEU A 406 -4.29 -10.29 -8.94
N LEU A 407 -3.63 -10.22 -10.10
CA LEU A 407 -3.95 -11.03 -11.27
C LEU A 407 -3.87 -12.52 -10.92
N GLN A 408 -2.74 -12.99 -10.38
CA GLN A 408 -2.54 -14.40 -10.02
C GLN A 408 -3.55 -14.88 -8.98
N LYS A 409 -3.73 -14.12 -7.90
CA LYS A 409 -4.69 -14.47 -6.84
C LYS A 409 -6.11 -14.57 -7.37
N THR A 410 -6.53 -13.57 -8.15
CA THR A 410 -7.91 -13.49 -8.64
C THR A 410 -8.17 -14.52 -9.72
N THR A 411 -7.22 -14.73 -10.64
CA THR A 411 -7.33 -15.74 -11.70
C THR A 411 -7.37 -17.16 -11.13
N ASN A 412 -6.51 -17.48 -10.14
CA ASN A 412 -6.56 -18.78 -9.47
C ASN A 412 -7.88 -19.01 -8.73
N ALA A 413 -8.40 -18.00 -8.04
CA ALA A 413 -9.69 -18.10 -7.35
C ALA A 413 -10.86 -18.25 -8.33
N ALA A 414 -10.81 -17.56 -9.48
CA ALA A 414 -11.79 -17.70 -10.55
C ALA A 414 -11.74 -19.09 -11.20
N LEU A 415 -10.54 -19.60 -11.46
CA LEU A 415 -10.32 -20.95 -11.98
C LEU A 415 -10.89 -22.01 -11.02
N THR A 416 -10.61 -21.87 -9.72
CA THR A 416 -11.18 -22.74 -8.69
C THR A 416 -12.70 -22.69 -8.68
N ALA A 417 -13.30 -21.52 -8.78
CA ALA A 417 -14.74 -21.38 -8.84
C ALA A 417 -15.35 -22.02 -10.11
N ALA A 418 -14.70 -21.82 -11.28
CA ALA A 418 -15.17 -22.39 -12.55
C ALA A 418 -15.04 -23.91 -12.57
N THR A 419 -13.94 -24.49 -12.09
CA THR A 419 -13.72 -25.94 -12.00
C THR A 419 -14.67 -26.58 -10.99
N SER A 420 -14.97 -25.92 -9.87
CA SER A 420 -15.98 -26.39 -8.91
C SER A 420 -17.38 -26.43 -9.52
N GLU A 421 -17.77 -25.45 -10.31
CA GLU A 421 -19.07 -25.45 -11.03
C GLU A 421 -19.12 -26.56 -12.08
N LEU A 422 -18.04 -26.82 -12.80
CA LEU A 422 -17.94 -27.94 -13.73
C LEU A 422 -18.11 -29.28 -13.02
N ALA A 423 -17.41 -29.46 -11.88
CA ALA A 423 -17.52 -30.66 -11.06
C ALA A 423 -18.94 -30.86 -10.53
N ALA A 424 -19.59 -29.80 -10.05
CA ALA A 424 -20.97 -29.83 -9.60
C ALA A 424 -21.94 -30.29 -10.70
N GLY A 425 -21.80 -29.72 -11.89
CA GLY A 425 -22.59 -30.15 -13.07
C GLY A 425 -22.40 -31.63 -13.42
N MET A 426 -21.16 -32.13 -13.40
CA MET A 426 -20.85 -33.52 -13.65
C MET A 426 -21.44 -34.48 -12.61
N VAL A 427 -21.35 -34.10 -11.33
CA VAL A 427 -21.92 -34.88 -10.21
C VAL A 427 -23.44 -34.94 -10.29
N GLN A 428 -24.11 -33.81 -10.62
CA GLN A 428 -25.55 -33.80 -10.83
C GLN A 428 -25.97 -34.73 -12.00
N ILE A 429 -25.21 -34.73 -13.10
CA ILE A 429 -25.47 -35.59 -14.24
C ILE A 429 -25.33 -37.06 -13.81
N GLY A 430 -24.28 -37.39 -13.06
CA GLY A 430 -24.02 -38.74 -12.62
C GLY A 430 -25.02 -39.29 -11.62
N ALA A 431 -25.43 -38.47 -10.65
CA ALA A 431 -26.46 -38.81 -9.69
C ALA A 431 -27.81 -39.07 -10.36
N LYS A 432 -28.13 -38.39 -11.46
CA LYS A 432 -29.32 -38.58 -12.27
C LYS A 432 -29.27 -39.85 -13.14
N GLN A 433 -28.10 -40.34 -13.51
CA GLN A 433 -27.94 -41.55 -14.35
C GLN A 433 -27.99 -42.90 -13.59
N GLY A 434 -28.26 -42.89 -12.28
CA GLY A 434 -28.50 -44.12 -11.52
C GLY A 434 -27.24 -44.98 -11.30
N GLY A 435 -26.11 -44.34 -11.00
CA GLY A 435 -24.92 -45.05 -10.52
C GLY A 435 -25.25 -45.87 -9.24
N ASN A 436 -24.62 -47.04 -9.06
CA ASN A 436 -24.74 -47.83 -7.84
C ASN A 436 -24.22 -47.06 -6.63
N ALA A 437 -25.05 -46.22 -6.02
CA ALA A 437 -24.71 -45.46 -4.87
C ALA A 437 -24.67 -46.37 -3.64
N ASN A 438 -23.53 -46.47 -2.98
CA ASN A 438 -23.36 -47.20 -1.73
C ASN A 438 -23.86 -46.41 -0.50
N LEU A 439 -24.09 -45.10 -0.63
CA LEU A 439 -24.56 -44.20 0.43
C LEU A 439 -25.82 -43.44 -0.01
N SER A 440 -26.75 -43.22 0.91
CA SER A 440 -27.83 -42.28 0.64
C SER A 440 -27.27 -40.83 0.58
N THR A 441 -27.91 -39.97 -0.23
CA THR A 441 -27.49 -38.57 -0.35
C THR A 441 -27.51 -37.82 1.01
N TYR A 442 -28.40 -38.20 1.90
CA TYR A 442 -28.47 -37.65 3.26
C TYR A 442 -27.28 -38.08 4.13
N ASP A 443 -26.88 -39.36 4.07
CA ASP A 443 -25.73 -39.89 4.81
C ASP A 443 -24.44 -39.32 4.26
N ALA A 444 -24.34 -39.12 2.94
CA ALA A 444 -23.19 -38.49 2.31
C ALA A 444 -22.99 -37.02 2.74
N LEU A 445 -24.06 -36.24 2.85
CA LEU A 445 -23.99 -34.86 3.35
C LEU A 445 -23.54 -34.80 4.83
N LYS A 446 -24.01 -35.76 5.65
CA LYS A 446 -23.59 -35.87 7.05
C LYS A 446 -22.10 -36.25 7.16
N GLU A 447 -21.63 -37.19 6.35
CA GLU A 447 -20.23 -37.62 6.29
C GLU A 447 -19.33 -36.50 5.79
N PHE A 448 -19.76 -35.75 4.75
CA PHE A 448 -19.08 -34.58 4.23
C PHE A 448 -18.85 -33.53 5.34
N ARG A 449 -19.89 -33.21 6.12
CA ARG A 449 -19.77 -32.24 7.22
C ARG A 449 -18.85 -32.72 8.33
N SER A 450 -18.78 -34.03 8.56
CA SER A 450 -17.82 -34.63 9.48
C SER A 450 -16.38 -34.49 8.98
N ILE A 451 -16.13 -34.73 7.70
CA ILE A 451 -14.84 -34.53 7.04
C ILE A 451 -14.42 -33.06 7.13
N ALA A 452 -15.34 -32.14 6.79
CA ALA A 452 -15.08 -30.71 6.86
C ALA A 452 -14.70 -30.27 8.27
N ALA A 453 -15.48 -30.67 9.28
CA ALA A 453 -15.19 -30.34 10.67
C ALA A 453 -13.83 -30.88 11.13
N PHE A 454 -13.51 -32.13 10.76
CA PHE A 454 -12.22 -32.76 11.08
C PHE A 454 -11.04 -31.99 10.49
N HIS A 455 -11.07 -31.68 9.18
CA HIS A 455 -9.97 -30.97 8.53
C HIS A 455 -9.83 -29.53 9.03
N GLN A 456 -10.94 -28.83 9.26
CA GLN A 456 -10.91 -27.47 9.78
C GLN A 456 -10.33 -27.42 11.20
N GLN A 457 -10.75 -28.35 12.07
CA GLN A 457 -10.22 -28.43 13.45
C GLN A 457 -8.75 -28.82 13.45
N ALA A 458 -8.36 -29.87 12.73
CA ALA A 458 -6.97 -30.33 12.68
C ALA A 458 -6.04 -29.25 12.10
N PHE A 459 -6.48 -28.52 11.07
CA PHE A 459 -5.71 -27.41 10.51
C PHE A 459 -5.55 -26.25 11.48
N ALA A 460 -6.59 -25.90 12.23
CA ALA A 460 -6.52 -24.88 13.26
C ALA A 460 -5.50 -25.26 14.37
N GLU A 461 -5.51 -26.51 14.83
CA GLU A 461 -4.55 -27.02 15.83
C GLU A 461 -3.11 -27.00 15.29
N GLU A 462 -2.90 -27.39 14.04
CA GLU A 462 -1.57 -27.34 13.37
C GLU A 462 -1.05 -25.91 13.22
N LEU A 463 -1.93 -24.97 12.86
CA LEU A 463 -1.61 -23.54 12.76
C LEU A 463 -1.26 -22.96 14.14
N ASP A 464 -2.04 -23.31 15.18
CA ASP A 464 -1.78 -22.86 16.54
C ASP A 464 -0.42 -23.34 17.05
N ALA A 465 -0.06 -24.59 16.74
CA ALA A 465 1.26 -25.13 17.07
C ALA A 465 2.39 -24.39 16.31
N ALA A 466 2.18 -24.06 15.04
CA ALA A 466 3.16 -23.32 14.24
C ALA A 466 3.32 -21.87 14.76
N ILE A 467 2.23 -21.22 15.15
CA ILE A 467 2.23 -19.87 15.74
C ILE A 467 2.94 -19.89 17.09
N ALA A 468 2.68 -20.88 17.94
CA ALA A 468 3.33 -21.01 19.24
C ALA A 468 4.86 -21.23 19.12
N ASP A 469 5.30 -22.02 18.14
CA ASP A 469 6.73 -22.19 17.84
C ASP A 469 7.36 -20.89 17.37
N TYR A 470 6.69 -20.15 16.48
CA TYR A 470 7.13 -18.83 16.05
C TYR A 470 7.24 -17.85 17.23
N HIS A 471 6.23 -17.76 18.10
CA HIS A 471 6.26 -16.93 19.29
C HIS A 471 7.44 -17.27 20.20
N THR A 472 7.69 -18.55 20.43
CA THR A 472 8.82 -19.01 21.23
C THR A 472 10.17 -18.59 20.65
N ARG A 473 10.33 -18.68 19.32
CA ARG A 473 11.55 -18.24 18.62
C ARG A 473 11.73 -16.73 18.68
N ALA A 474 10.63 -15.98 18.46
CA ALA A 474 10.62 -14.53 18.53
C ALA A 474 10.99 -14.04 19.94
N ASP A 475 10.41 -14.63 20.99
CA ASP A 475 10.72 -14.29 22.38
C ASP A 475 12.19 -14.60 22.75
N ARG A 476 12.74 -15.71 22.28
CA ARG A 476 14.16 -16.03 22.47
C ARG A 476 15.08 -15.03 21.76
N ALA A 477 14.71 -14.63 20.54
CA ALA A 477 15.49 -13.63 19.79
C ALA A 477 15.46 -12.28 20.51
N HIS A 478 14.29 -11.86 20.98
CA HIS A 478 14.07 -10.64 21.73
C HIS A 478 14.84 -10.62 23.05
N ALA A 479 14.76 -11.69 23.85
CA ALA A 479 15.50 -11.79 25.10
C ALA A 479 17.04 -11.69 24.89
N LYS A 480 17.57 -12.39 23.87
CA LYS A 480 18.99 -12.31 23.50
C LYS A 480 19.39 -10.92 23.03
N PHE A 481 18.50 -10.23 22.32
CA PHE A 481 18.73 -8.86 21.88
C PHE A 481 18.82 -7.92 23.08
N ILE A 482 17.85 -7.96 24.01
CA ILE A 482 17.85 -7.14 25.21
C ILE A 482 19.15 -7.36 26.05
N ASP A 483 19.59 -8.60 26.20
CA ASP A 483 20.81 -8.94 26.93
C ASP A 483 22.08 -8.38 26.26
N ARG A 484 22.14 -8.41 24.93
CA ARG A 484 23.25 -7.80 24.17
C ARG A 484 23.23 -6.28 24.23
N ALA A 485 22.05 -5.67 24.05
CA ALA A 485 21.88 -4.22 24.14
C ALA A 485 22.27 -3.69 25.51
N LEU A 486 21.88 -4.40 26.58
CA LEU A 486 22.27 -4.07 27.94
C LEU A 486 23.80 -4.15 28.15
N ARG A 487 24.45 -5.19 27.65
CA ARG A 487 25.94 -5.27 27.72
C ARG A 487 26.64 -4.16 26.94
N SER A 488 26.12 -3.84 25.76
CA SER A 488 26.63 -2.71 24.97
C SER A 488 26.49 -1.39 25.72
N LEU A 489 25.34 -1.16 26.35
CA LEU A 489 25.09 0.03 27.15
C LEU A 489 26.04 0.13 28.34
N LEU A 490 26.26 -0.97 29.08
CA LEU A 490 27.18 -0.99 30.20
C LEU A 490 28.61 -0.67 29.77
N THR A 491 29.07 -1.28 28.67
CA THR A 491 30.41 -0.99 28.10
C THR A 491 30.51 0.46 27.64
N HIS A 492 29.44 1.02 27.05
CA HIS A 492 29.42 2.42 26.65
C HIS A 492 29.53 3.36 27.86
N LEU A 493 28.79 3.09 28.92
CA LEU A 493 28.84 3.88 30.16
C LEU A 493 30.20 3.80 30.87
N GLU A 494 30.87 2.63 30.82
CA GLU A 494 32.20 2.44 31.36
C GLU A 494 33.28 3.21 30.58
N ASN A 495 33.16 3.27 29.24
CA ASN A 495 34.18 3.87 28.37
C ASN A 495 33.99 5.37 28.14
N TYR A 496 32.75 5.83 28.01
CA TYR A 496 32.41 7.18 27.56
C TYR A 496 31.60 7.97 28.59
N GLY A 497 31.19 7.32 29.68
CA GLY A 497 30.35 7.96 30.69
C GLY A 497 28.98 8.32 30.15
N LYS A 498 28.38 9.39 30.71
CA LYS A 498 27.02 9.85 30.40
C LYS A 498 26.96 10.97 29.36
N ASP A 499 28.11 11.49 28.96
CA ASP A 499 28.19 12.72 28.15
C ASP A 499 28.01 12.45 26.64
N ILE A 500 27.95 11.17 26.23
CA ILE A 500 27.77 10.75 24.85
C ILE A 500 26.49 9.91 24.74
N VAL A 501 25.63 10.24 23.78
CA VAL A 501 24.41 9.49 23.48
C VAL A 501 24.74 8.05 23.14
N TRP A 502 24.10 7.09 23.80
CA TRP A 502 24.22 5.69 23.44
C TRP A 502 23.23 5.37 22.33
N ASP A 503 23.73 4.81 21.25
CA ASP A 503 22.98 4.37 20.08
C ASP A 503 23.21 2.87 19.87
N TYR A 504 22.14 2.12 19.68
CA TYR A 504 22.19 0.68 19.48
C TYR A 504 21.27 0.24 18.35
N ASP A 505 21.86 -0.26 17.27
CA ASP A 505 21.14 -0.72 16.10
C ASP A 505 20.54 -2.13 16.33
N PRO A 506 19.21 -2.29 16.19
CA PRO A 506 18.54 -3.57 16.34
C PRO A 506 18.66 -4.50 15.11
N VAL A 507 19.64 -4.31 14.22
CA VAL A 507 19.88 -5.16 13.03
C VAL A 507 19.87 -6.64 13.38
N GLY A 508 20.56 -7.03 14.48
CA GLY A 508 20.60 -8.43 14.91
C GLY A 508 19.22 -8.99 15.27
N LEU A 509 18.34 -8.20 15.91
CA LEU A 509 16.97 -8.58 16.19
C LEU A 509 16.15 -8.68 14.91
N ARG A 510 16.26 -7.69 14.03
CA ARG A 510 15.58 -7.69 12.71
C ARG A 510 15.89 -8.94 11.91
N MET A 511 17.17 -9.29 11.76
CA MET A 511 17.60 -10.49 11.04
C MET A 511 17.03 -11.77 11.65
N LEU A 512 17.09 -11.92 12.97
CA LEU A 512 16.60 -13.10 13.67
C LEU A 512 15.07 -13.24 13.55
N LEU A 513 14.33 -12.15 13.68
CA LEU A 513 12.87 -12.15 13.54
C LEU A 513 12.44 -12.39 12.10
N ARG A 514 13.13 -11.79 11.11
CA ARG A 514 12.90 -12.08 9.70
C ARG A 514 13.12 -13.56 9.38
N THR A 515 14.21 -14.13 9.87
CA THR A 515 14.51 -15.56 9.69
C THR A 515 13.47 -16.46 10.38
N ALA A 516 13.05 -16.11 11.61
CA ALA A 516 12.01 -16.84 12.32
C ALA A 516 10.66 -16.76 11.58
N TYR A 517 10.31 -15.60 11.06
CA TYR A 517 9.08 -15.42 10.30
C TYR A 517 9.12 -16.14 8.94
N SER A 518 10.24 -16.11 8.23
CA SER A 518 10.40 -16.86 6.97
C SER A 518 10.24 -18.37 7.19
N ALA A 519 10.80 -18.90 8.27
CA ALA A 519 10.62 -20.31 8.66
C ALA A 519 9.16 -20.61 9.04
N PHE A 520 8.49 -19.72 9.77
CA PHE A 520 7.07 -19.83 10.09
C PHE A 520 6.21 -19.82 8.82
N SER A 521 6.41 -18.87 7.92
CA SER A 521 5.67 -18.76 6.64
C SER A 521 5.85 -20.01 5.78
N ALA A 522 7.08 -20.52 5.66
CA ALA A 522 7.35 -21.76 4.93
C ALA A 522 6.63 -22.95 5.54
N ARG A 523 6.61 -23.05 6.90
CA ARG A 523 5.88 -24.10 7.62
C ARG A 523 4.38 -24.02 7.40
N VAL A 524 3.80 -22.81 7.48
CA VAL A 524 2.36 -22.60 7.22
C VAL A 524 2.00 -23.01 5.78
N ARG A 525 2.80 -22.65 4.78
CA ARG A 525 2.58 -23.09 3.38
C ARG A 525 2.59 -24.60 3.26
N SER A 526 3.57 -25.27 3.86
CA SER A 526 3.67 -26.74 3.82
C SER A 526 2.50 -27.41 4.53
N LEU A 527 2.06 -26.90 5.70
CA LEU A 527 0.90 -27.42 6.42
C LEU A 527 -0.40 -27.22 5.63
N ALA A 528 -0.58 -26.01 5.06
CA ALA A 528 -1.75 -25.71 4.24
C ALA A 528 -1.81 -26.63 3.01
N GLN A 529 -0.72 -26.77 2.26
CA GLN A 529 -0.66 -27.64 1.11
C GLN A 529 -1.03 -29.09 1.48
N ALA A 530 -0.38 -29.66 2.48
CA ALA A 530 -0.65 -31.03 2.89
C ALA A 530 -2.10 -31.23 3.36
N ARG A 531 -2.66 -30.26 4.12
CA ARG A 531 -4.02 -30.32 4.62
C ARG A 531 -5.07 -30.14 3.52
N PHE A 532 -4.82 -29.25 2.57
CA PHE A 532 -5.71 -28.98 1.44
C PHE A 532 -5.74 -30.17 0.48
N GLU A 533 -4.60 -30.79 0.20
CA GLU A 533 -4.51 -32.04 -0.59
C GLU A 533 -5.24 -33.19 0.10
N ALA A 534 -5.08 -33.35 1.42
CA ALA A 534 -5.80 -34.39 2.19
C ALA A 534 -7.32 -34.12 2.19
N ALA A 535 -7.75 -32.89 2.44
CA ALA A 535 -9.16 -32.52 2.42
C ALA A 535 -9.81 -32.77 1.04
N MET A 536 -9.10 -32.35 -0.03
CA MET A 536 -9.54 -32.62 -1.41
C MET A 536 -9.67 -34.14 -1.67
N THR A 537 -8.69 -34.93 -1.23
CA THR A 537 -8.68 -36.38 -1.43
C THR A 537 -9.86 -37.05 -0.73
N ASP A 538 -10.15 -36.66 0.52
CA ASP A 538 -11.26 -37.23 1.28
C ASP A 538 -12.62 -36.82 0.70
N VAL A 539 -12.77 -35.58 0.23
CA VAL A 539 -13.98 -35.12 -0.49
C VAL A 539 -14.14 -35.86 -1.82
N ALA A 540 -13.05 -36.04 -2.58
CA ALA A 540 -13.09 -36.82 -3.84
C ALA A 540 -13.47 -38.25 -3.62
N MET A 541 -12.94 -38.93 -2.58
CA MET A 541 -13.34 -40.29 -2.21
C MET A 541 -14.81 -40.36 -1.79
N LEU A 542 -15.31 -39.39 -1.04
CA LEU A 542 -16.72 -39.35 -0.69
C LEU A 542 -17.60 -39.22 -1.93
N TYR A 543 -17.26 -38.35 -2.87
CA TYR A 543 -17.98 -38.23 -4.13
C TYR A 543 -17.94 -39.56 -4.93
N ALA A 544 -16.75 -40.18 -5.07
CA ALA A 544 -16.62 -41.47 -5.75
C ALA A 544 -17.47 -42.57 -5.08
N ASN A 545 -17.50 -42.65 -3.75
CA ASN A 545 -18.30 -43.64 -3.02
C ASN A 545 -19.80 -43.37 -3.11
N THR A 546 -20.20 -42.11 -3.24
CA THR A 546 -21.63 -41.72 -3.28
C THR A 546 -22.18 -41.80 -4.69
N TYR A 547 -21.41 -41.43 -5.72
CA TYR A 547 -21.88 -41.24 -7.09
C TYR A 547 -21.23 -42.22 -8.10
N GLY A 548 -20.25 -43.06 -7.67
CA GLY A 548 -19.64 -44.11 -8.47
C GLY A 548 -18.94 -43.59 -9.73
N HIS A 549 -19.07 -44.34 -10.85
CA HIS A 549 -18.42 -43.99 -12.13
C HIS A 549 -18.83 -42.63 -12.73
N ALA A 550 -19.89 -42.03 -12.22
CA ALA A 550 -20.32 -40.73 -12.70
C ALA A 550 -19.33 -39.58 -12.39
N VAL A 551 -18.40 -39.85 -11.48
CA VAL A 551 -17.39 -38.87 -11.00
C VAL A 551 -15.98 -39.22 -11.55
N GLU A 552 -15.84 -40.34 -12.31
CA GLU A 552 -14.57 -40.69 -12.95
C GLU A 552 -14.16 -39.62 -13.96
N GLY A 553 -12.97 -39.02 -13.74
CA GLY A 553 -12.41 -37.97 -14.61
C GLY A 553 -12.61 -36.54 -14.10
N ILE A 554 -13.32 -36.34 -12.99
CA ILE A 554 -13.39 -35.00 -12.36
C ILE A 554 -12.03 -34.70 -11.73
N LYS A 555 -11.35 -33.66 -12.23
CA LYS A 555 -10.16 -33.11 -11.58
C LYS A 555 -10.64 -32.11 -10.55
N MET A 556 -10.45 -32.42 -9.27
CA MET A 556 -10.55 -31.43 -8.19
C MET A 556 -9.16 -30.85 -7.94
N GLU A 557 -9.06 -29.55 -7.80
CA GLU A 557 -7.82 -28.89 -7.41
C GLU A 557 -7.88 -28.48 -5.94
N PRO A 558 -6.79 -28.66 -5.19
CA PRO A 558 -6.73 -28.19 -3.82
C PRO A 558 -6.81 -26.66 -3.78
N PRO A 559 -7.44 -26.07 -2.75
CA PRO A 559 -7.46 -24.62 -2.60
C PRO A 559 -6.02 -24.07 -2.56
N ALA A 560 -5.80 -22.95 -3.22
CA ALA A 560 -4.49 -22.29 -3.23
C ALA A 560 -4.36 -21.32 -2.05
N LEU A 561 -3.27 -21.46 -1.27
CA LEU A 561 -2.97 -20.50 -0.23
C LEU A 561 -2.39 -19.22 -0.88
N PRO A 562 -3.00 -18.04 -0.67
CA PRO A 562 -2.46 -16.79 -1.18
C PRO A 562 -1.13 -16.45 -0.50
N ASP A 563 -0.39 -15.51 -1.10
CA ASP A 563 0.87 -15.06 -0.52
C ASP A 563 0.67 -14.51 0.90
N LEU A 564 1.49 -15.04 1.81
CA LEU A 564 1.45 -14.63 3.20
C LEU A 564 2.04 -13.23 3.36
N PRO A 565 1.55 -12.42 4.31
CA PRO A 565 2.04 -11.08 4.56
C PRO A 565 3.57 -11.05 4.73
N ALA A 566 4.21 -10.02 4.20
CA ALA A 566 5.65 -9.83 4.39
C ALA A 566 5.98 -9.61 5.88
N PRO A 567 7.19 -9.97 6.35
CA PRO A 567 7.59 -9.76 7.73
C PRO A 567 7.57 -8.27 8.09
N ILE A 568 7.02 -7.94 9.25
CA ILE A 568 7.04 -6.57 9.78
C ILE A 568 8.49 -6.19 10.09
N ALA A 569 8.93 -5.02 9.61
CA ALA A 569 10.28 -4.54 9.85
C ALA A 569 10.34 -3.63 11.09
N LEU A 570 11.34 -3.84 11.95
CA LEU A 570 11.65 -2.96 13.07
C LEU A 570 12.42 -1.74 12.56
N GLY A 571 11.81 -0.55 12.64
CA GLY A 571 12.26 0.66 11.96
C GLY A 571 13.12 1.62 12.75
N GLN A 572 13.49 1.32 14.01
CA GLN A 572 14.14 2.33 14.86
C GLN A 572 15.45 1.83 15.45
N THR A 573 16.47 2.70 15.39
CA THR A 573 17.64 2.62 16.24
C THR A 573 17.22 2.99 17.65
N ILE A 574 17.62 2.22 18.65
CA ILE A 574 17.37 2.55 20.06
C ILE A 574 18.44 3.53 20.49
N ALA A 575 18.09 4.79 20.68
CA ALA A 575 18.97 5.83 21.17
C ALA A 575 18.52 6.28 22.57
N LEU A 576 19.43 6.30 23.52
CA LEU A 576 19.19 6.80 24.88
C LEU A 576 20.12 7.98 25.14
N ASP A 577 19.52 9.16 25.43
CA ASP A 577 20.24 10.35 25.86
C ASP A 577 20.25 10.41 27.40
N PHE A 578 21.47 10.50 27.98
CA PHE A 578 21.67 10.50 29.42
C PHE A 578 21.87 11.91 30.01
N ASN A 579 21.75 12.97 29.19
CA ASN A 579 21.99 14.35 29.62
C ASN A 579 20.83 14.96 30.42
N ASP A 580 19.69 14.34 30.50
CA ASP A 580 18.56 14.82 31.28
C ASP A 580 18.80 14.75 32.79
N GLY A 581 18.47 15.83 33.48
CA GLY A 581 18.79 16.05 34.92
C GLY A 581 18.22 15.00 35.88
N TRP A 582 17.20 14.24 35.49
CA TRP A 582 16.64 13.13 36.30
C TRP A 582 17.60 11.92 36.39
N TRP A 583 18.44 11.67 35.37
CA TRP A 583 19.46 10.62 35.36
C TRP A 583 20.53 10.87 36.42
N ILE A 584 20.90 12.14 36.60
CA ILE A 584 21.93 12.57 37.58
C ILE A 584 21.46 12.32 39.01
N SER A 585 20.22 12.67 39.32
CA SER A 585 19.63 12.45 40.65
C SER A 585 19.41 10.97 40.93
N TRP A 586 19.16 10.22 39.90
CA TRP A 586 18.86 8.80 40.00
C TRP A 586 20.14 7.95 40.08
N TRP A 587 21.19 8.24 39.30
CA TRP A 587 22.50 7.58 39.35
C TRP A 587 23.13 7.69 40.74
N ASN A 588 23.00 8.81 41.39
CA ASN A 588 23.49 9.02 42.75
C ASN A 588 22.70 8.27 43.83
N ARG A 589 21.47 7.83 43.53
CA ARG A 589 20.57 7.17 44.49
C ARG A 589 20.58 5.64 44.43
N ILE A 590 21.05 5.02 43.36
CA ILE A 590 21.05 3.56 43.18
C ILE A 590 22.44 2.99 43.41
N ARG A 591 22.62 2.39 44.58
CA ARG A 591 23.80 1.57 44.93
C ARG A 591 23.47 0.08 44.65
N GLY A 592 23.53 -0.38 43.37
CA GLY A 592 23.38 -1.79 43.07
C GLY A 592 23.23 -2.12 41.58
N PHE A 593 24.20 -2.84 41.04
CA PHE A 593 24.27 -3.31 39.65
C PHE A 593 22.98 -4.03 39.15
N ASN A 594 22.39 -4.87 40.02
CA ASN A 594 21.23 -5.67 39.65
C ASN A 594 19.93 -4.85 39.47
N ALA A 595 19.76 -3.79 40.26
CA ALA A 595 18.58 -2.91 40.15
C ALA A 595 18.67 -2.03 38.89
N PHE A 596 19.88 -1.57 38.55
CA PHE A 596 20.18 -0.85 37.34
C PHE A 596 19.90 -1.68 36.09
N SER A 597 20.48 -2.89 36.03
CA SER A 597 20.31 -3.83 34.93
C SER A 597 18.83 -4.13 34.64
N LYS A 598 18.04 -4.43 35.69
CA LYS A 598 16.62 -4.76 35.54
C LYS A 598 15.78 -3.61 34.99
N ARG A 599 16.10 -2.36 35.37
CA ARG A 599 15.35 -1.20 34.91
C ARG A 599 15.67 -0.83 33.47
N PHE A 600 16.94 -0.99 33.05
CA PHE A 600 17.34 -0.84 31.65
C PHE A 600 16.80 -1.94 30.74
N GLN A 601 16.78 -3.17 31.24
CA GLN A 601 16.10 -4.26 30.53
C GLN A 601 14.64 -3.90 30.25
N ASN A 602 13.92 -3.36 31.24
CA ASN A 602 12.54 -2.95 31.08
C ASN A 602 12.38 -1.77 30.12
N LEU A 603 13.32 -0.82 30.09
CA LEU A 603 13.30 0.30 29.16
C LEU A 603 13.48 -0.18 27.69
N ILE A 604 14.52 -0.96 27.43
CA ILE A 604 14.78 -1.53 26.10
C ILE A 604 13.66 -2.47 25.67
N ALA A 605 13.07 -3.25 26.61
CA ALA A 605 11.94 -4.11 26.34
C ALA A 605 10.71 -3.32 25.89
N ARG A 606 10.43 -2.19 26.54
CA ARG A 606 9.32 -1.29 26.16
C ARG A 606 9.48 -0.70 24.78
N GLU A 607 10.68 -0.29 24.40
CA GLU A 607 10.95 0.27 23.06
C GLU A 607 10.68 -0.74 21.92
N THR A 608 10.76 -2.02 22.22
CA THR A 608 10.51 -3.11 21.26
C THR A 608 9.15 -3.81 21.45
N GLU A 609 8.38 -3.45 22.49
CA GLU A 609 7.13 -4.11 22.88
C GLU A 609 6.04 -3.97 21.78
N ASP A 610 5.81 -2.79 21.28
CA ASP A 610 4.82 -2.55 20.23
C ASP A 610 5.13 -3.35 18.95
N PHE A 611 6.40 -3.44 18.59
CA PHE A 611 6.83 -4.22 17.45
C PHE A 611 6.63 -5.72 17.69
N MET A 612 6.97 -6.21 18.88
CA MET A 612 6.74 -7.61 19.25
C MET A 612 5.25 -7.94 19.28
N LEU A 613 4.40 -7.03 19.78
CA LEU A 613 2.95 -7.17 19.76
C LEU A 613 2.41 -7.21 18.32
N GLN A 614 2.88 -6.36 17.43
CA GLN A 614 2.46 -6.36 16.02
C GLN A 614 2.89 -7.64 15.31
N SER A 615 4.14 -8.08 15.52
CA SER A 615 4.70 -9.27 14.87
C SER A 615 4.06 -10.57 15.40
N LYS A 616 3.83 -10.68 16.72
CA LYS A 616 3.25 -11.87 17.35
C LYS A 616 1.72 -11.87 17.34
N GLY A 617 1.06 -10.70 17.39
CA GLY A 617 -0.39 -10.58 17.41
C GLY A 617 -0.96 -10.40 16.02
N ILE A 618 -0.89 -9.17 15.49
CA ILE A 618 -1.59 -8.79 14.26
C ILE A 618 -1.16 -9.64 13.06
N GLN A 619 0.15 -9.85 12.90
CA GLN A 619 0.68 -10.56 11.74
C GLN A 619 0.33 -12.05 11.76
N THR A 620 0.41 -12.71 12.91
CA THR A 620 0.05 -14.13 13.00
C THR A 620 -1.45 -14.36 12.86
N GLU A 621 -2.29 -13.43 13.35
CA GLU A 621 -3.73 -13.49 13.13
C GLU A 621 -4.12 -13.27 11.68
N GLN A 622 -3.43 -12.39 10.96
CA GLN A 622 -3.63 -12.23 9.52
C GLN A 622 -3.29 -13.51 8.75
N VAL A 623 -2.17 -14.15 9.09
CA VAL A 623 -1.77 -15.45 8.50
C VAL A 623 -2.80 -16.53 8.81
N ARG A 624 -3.26 -16.62 10.07
CA ARG A 624 -4.30 -17.55 10.50
C ARG A 624 -5.58 -17.35 9.71
N ALA A 625 -6.08 -16.11 9.67
CA ALA A 625 -7.32 -15.76 8.98
C ALA A 625 -7.27 -16.11 7.48
N LEU A 626 -6.16 -15.78 6.80
CA LEU A 626 -5.96 -16.12 5.39
C LEU A 626 -6.00 -17.63 5.16
N ALA A 627 -5.23 -18.41 5.93
CA ALA A 627 -5.12 -19.84 5.73
C ALA A 627 -6.43 -20.58 6.06
N THR A 628 -7.09 -20.23 7.18
CA THR A 628 -8.36 -20.86 7.56
C THR A 628 -9.51 -20.48 6.63
N THR A 629 -9.52 -19.26 6.09
CA THR A 629 -10.55 -18.83 5.15
C THR A 629 -10.51 -19.64 3.85
N CYS A 630 -9.33 -19.93 3.31
CA CYS A 630 -9.21 -20.74 2.09
C CYS A 630 -9.82 -22.15 2.26
N LEU A 631 -9.51 -22.81 3.36
CA LEU A 631 -10.06 -24.15 3.65
C LEU A 631 -11.58 -24.11 3.93
N ARG A 632 -12.04 -23.09 4.64
CA ARG A 632 -13.47 -22.89 4.91
C ARG A 632 -14.26 -22.64 3.62
N GLU A 633 -13.78 -21.75 2.75
CA GLU A 633 -14.43 -21.45 1.47
C GLU A 633 -14.52 -22.68 0.58
N PHE A 634 -13.48 -23.54 0.56
CA PHE A 634 -13.50 -24.80 -0.14
C PHE A 634 -14.63 -25.72 0.37
N PHE A 635 -14.76 -25.89 1.68
CA PHE A 635 -15.83 -26.74 2.23
C PHE A 635 -17.22 -26.11 2.09
N GLU A 636 -17.36 -24.80 2.20
CA GLU A 636 -18.64 -24.11 1.96
C GLU A 636 -19.13 -24.31 0.53
N GLN A 637 -18.24 -24.21 -0.46
CA GLN A 637 -18.59 -24.50 -1.87
C GLN A 637 -19.07 -25.93 -2.06
N HIS A 638 -18.37 -26.92 -1.49
CA HIS A 638 -18.76 -28.32 -1.63
C HIS A 638 -19.99 -28.70 -0.80
N ASP A 639 -20.25 -28.07 0.36
CA ASP A 639 -21.49 -28.29 1.15
C ASP A 639 -22.74 -27.89 0.34
N GLU A 640 -22.66 -26.81 -0.41
CA GLU A 640 -23.73 -26.35 -1.27
C GLU A 640 -23.97 -27.28 -2.47
N ILE A 641 -22.88 -27.72 -3.12
CA ILE A 641 -22.96 -28.73 -4.18
C ILE A 641 -23.70 -29.99 -3.66
N MET A 642 -23.33 -30.44 -2.48
CA MET A 642 -23.96 -31.62 -1.86
C MET A 642 -25.41 -31.37 -1.47
N GLN A 643 -25.78 -30.16 -1.02
CA GLN A 643 -27.17 -29.79 -0.74
C GLN A 643 -28.02 -29.74 -2.01
N ASP A 644 -27.51 -29.12 -3.06
CA ASP A 644 -28.22 -29.02 -4.35
C ASP A 644 -28.49 -30.40 -4.95
N ILE A 645 -27.49 -31.31 -4.86
CA ILE A 645 -27.67 -32.71 -5.30
C ILE A 645 -28.71 -33.44 -4.45
N SER A 646 -28.73 -33.20 -3.13
CA SER A 646 -29.68 -33.86 -2.22
C SER A 646 -31.12 -33.34 -2.39
N ALA A 647 -31.31 -32.12 -2.83
CA ALA A 647 -32.61 -31.49 -3.07
C ALA A 647 -33.22 -31.82 -4.45
N ALA A 648 -32.44 -32.39 -5.38
CA ALA A 648 -32.90 -32.71 -6.73
C ALA A 648 -33.91 -33.86 -6.72
N PRO A 649 -35.11 -33.71 -7.36
CA PRO A 649 -36.14 -34.77 -7.35
C PRO A 649 -35.71 -36.00 -8.14
N GLN A 650 -35.88 -37.18 -7.54
CA GLN A 650 -35.62 -38.52 -8.11
C GLN A 650 -36.65 -38.92 -9.15
N SER A 651 -37.06 -38.14 -10.12
CA SER A 651 -38.10 -38.52 -11.08
C SER A 651 -37.67 -38.54 -12.53
N ALA A 652 -38.19 -39.55 -13.20
CA ALA A 652 -37.98 -40.21 -14.45
C ALA A 652 -38.05 -39.44 -15.79
N ASP A 653 -38.04 -38.12 -15.83
CA ASP A 653 -38.05 -37.33 -17.10
C ASP A 653 -36.66 -36.73 -17.48
N ILE A 654 -35.65 -37.41 -17.09
CA ILE A 654 -34.21 -36.97 -17.17
C ILE A 654 -33.73 -36.87 -18.62
N GLU A 655 -34.22 -37.75 -19.54
CA GLU A 655 -33.83 -37.67 -20.95
C GLU A 655 -34.30 -36.41 -21.67
N LYS A 656 -35.41 -35.83 -21.25
CA LYS A 656 -35.94 -34.61 -21.84
C LYS A 656 -35.25 -33.33 -21.33
N LEU A 657 -34.75 -33.33 -20.08
CA LEU A 657 -33.98 -32.24 -19.51
C LEU A 657 -32.56 -32.12 -20.08
N PHE A 658 -31.98 -33.28 -20.47
CA PHE A 658 -30.65 -33.32 -21.10
C PHE A 658 -30.62 -32.96 -22.59
N GLN A 659 -31.76 -32.99 -23.25
CA GLN A 659 -31.92 -32.54 -24.65
C GLN A 659 -32.21 -31.01 -24.75
N SER A 660 -32.49 -30.32 -23.68
CA SER A 660 -32.58 -28.86 -23.69
C SER A 660 -31.14 -28.31 -23.71
N GLY A 661 -30.74 -27.66 -24.79
CA GLY A 661 -29.38 -27.22 -25.08
C GLY A 661 -28.74 -26.21 -24.10
N GLU A 662 -29.40 -25.86 -22.98
CA GLU A 662 -28.92 -24.90 -22.01
C GLU A 662 -27.80 -25.45 -21.08
N GLU A 663 -27.93 -26.70 -20.59
CA GLU A 663 -26.88 -27.27 -19.69
C GLU A 663 -25.61 -27.67 -20.50
N GLY A 664 -25.75 -28.12 -21.73
CA GLY A 664 -24.62 -28.36 -22.63
C GLY A 664 -23.90 -27.09 -23.02
N GLN A 665 -24.64 -25.99 -23.22
CA GLN A 665 -24.07 -24.66 -23.48
C GLN A 665 -23.36 -24.11 -22.25
N LYS A 666 -23.96 -24.25 -21.07
CA LYS A 666 -23.34 -23.80 -19.79
C LYS A 666 -22.01 -24.52 -19.55
N ARG A 667 -21.97 -25.84 -19.77
CA ARG A 667 -20.74 -26.63 -19.64
C ARG A 667 -19.65 -26.18 -20.63
N ALA A 668 -20.03 -26.04 -21.91
CA ALA A 668 -19.09 -25.57 -22.93
C ALA A 668 -18.56 -24.15 -22.62
N GLN A 669 -19.37 -23.28 -22.05
CA GLN A 669 -18.97 -21.95 -21.60
C GLN A 669 -17.99 -22.02 -20.42
N LEU A 670 -18.25 -22.88 -19.42
CA LEU A 670 -17.33 -23.07 -18.28
C LEU A 670 -15.98 -23.68 -18.72
N ASP A 671 -15.99 -24.68 -19.62
CA ASP A 671 -14.76 -25.24 -20.19
C ASP A 671 -13.94 -24.21 -20.98
N ALA A 672 -14.63 -23.35 -21.76
CA ALA A 672 -13.98 -22.24 -22.45
C ALA A 672 -13.39 -21.20 -21.48
N LEU A 673 -14.13 -20.86 -20.41
CA LEU A 673 -13.67 -19.92 -19.39
C LEU A 673 -12.46 -20.46 -18.61
N THR A 674 -12.45 -21.75 -18.23
CA THR A 674 -11.27 -22.35 -17.56
C THR A 674 -10.05 -22.29 -18.46
N THR A 675 -10.19 -22.57 -19.76
CA THR A 675 -9.08 -22.46 -20.72
C THR A 675 -8.56 -21.01 -20.83
N GLN A 676 -9.46 -20.03 -20.83
CA GLN A 676 -9.10 -18.62 -20.92
C GLN A 676 -8.42 -18.11 -19.62
N PHE A 677 -8.91 -18.53 -18.45
CA PHE A 677 -8.23 -18.23 -17.18
C PHE A 677 -6.84 -18.87 -17.10
N ASP A 678 -6.68 -20.12 -17.55
CA ASP A 678 -5.36 -20.77 -17.62
C ASP A 678 -4.40 -20.04 -18.57
N ALA A 679 -4.89 -19.60 -19.73
CA ALA A 679 -4.08 -18.82 -20.67
C ALA A 679 -3.64 -17.49 -20.08
N LEU A 680 -4.54 -16.78 -19.39
CA LEU A 680 -4.23 -15.53 -18.72
C LEU A 680 -3.19 -15.74 -17.59
N LEU A 681 -3.32 -16.83 -16.82
CA LEU A 681 -2.35 -17.17 -15.77
C LEU A 681 -0.97 -17.48 -16.34
N GLN A 682 -0.90 -18.22 -17.47
CA GLN A 682 0.38 -18.54 -18.13
C GLN A 682 1.04 -17.31 -18.72
N SER A 683 0.29 -16.39 -19.34
CA SER A 683 0.85 -15.14 -19.88
C SER A 683 1.47 -14.26 -18.77
N THR A 684 0.80 -14.16 -17.62
CA THR A 684 1.31 -13.39 -16.46
C THR A 684 2.56 -14.02 -15.84
N MET A 685 2.71 -15.37 -15.89
CA MET A 685 3.91 -16.06 -15.38
C MET A 685 5.12 -15.91 -16.31
N VAL A 686 4.92 -15.89 -17.63
CA VAL A 686 6.00 -15.72 -18.61
C VAL A 686 6.60 -14.33 -18.53
N GLU A 687 5.78 -13.30 -18.33
CA GLU A 687 6.26 -11.92 -18.16
C GLU A 687 7.05 -11.72 -16.85
N ALA A 688 6.66 -12.40 -15.77
CA ALA A 688 7.40 -12.40 -14.50
C ALA A 688 8.78 -13.07 -14.62
N GLY A 689 8.96 -14.06 -15.48
CA GLY A 689 10.24 -14.75 -15.72
C GLY A 689 11.17 -14.01 -16.68
N GLY A 690 10.64 -13.13 -17.52
CA GLY A 690 11.41 -12.38 -18.53
C GLY A 690 12.09 -11.11 -18.00
N SER A 691 11.69 -10.59 -16.84
CA SER A 691 12.29 -9.39 -16.22
C SER A 691 13.51 -9.68 -15.33
N SER A 692 13.89 -10.94 -15.17
CA SER A 692 15.03 -11.37 -14.32
C SER A 692 16.27 -11.84 -15.11
N GLN A 693 16.44 -11.43 -16.39
CA GLN A 693 17.68 -11.65 -17.15
C GLN A 693 18.41 -10.33 -17.49
#